data_32604b81586e746e4c023ec2cba1a4a8
#
_entry.id   32604b81586e746e4c023ec2cba1a4a8
#
_cell.length_a   1.000
_cell.length_b   1.000
_cell.length_c   1.000
_cell.angle_alpha   90.00
_cell.angle_beta   90.00
_cell.angle_gamma   90.00
#
_symmetry.space_group_name_H-M   'P 1'
#
loop_
_entity.id
_entity.type
_entity.pdbx_description
1 polymer ?
#
loop_
_entity_poly.entity_id
_entity_poly.type
_entity_poly.pdbx_seq_one_letter_code
_entity_poly.pdbx_strand_id
1 'polypeptide(L)'
;MLFAVIIAAFSAMCASCESPESDARWISVDHPECDEYNTWIEFSKDLELDKVPGSALTHIAADSKYWLWVNGRMAVFEGGLKRGPDPLSSYYDVIDLAPYLKTGENNMKILLWHFGKDGFSHKDSGKSGLIVKSKDLGLASDSSWLSRYMPEYQEATDPEPNYRLSEANLRYDSRIAGKGEWKASVELGKWGDEPWGRLVERPIPFWKDYGITNVSFTQDLDDASNIVLSARLPYNMHLTPVIDVTDVNEGTCIKMETNHIKGGSEYCIRAEYITSAGRQQYESLGWMNGEELRIIYPADAEITIHSIGYRETGFGCEREGSFTCSDETINMFWEKAMRTLYVNMRDTYFDCPDRERAQWWGDVTILTGQSYYQLSPEANSLAYKAIHELVNWQREDGTLYSPVPAGSWHNELPAQMLASISTYGFWYYYLHTGDAETMADVYPAMKRYLALWTLDEDGLTAFRKGGWSWGDWGYDIDMRLLLAAWHYLALESAANIAELTDEAADIPEYRRLQDSIAKAYNKCWNGKEYRHPSYDGATDDRVNAMAIITGIADTSKYDALFEHFKEHEHASPYMEKYVLEALVKTGHGAYALDRFKKRFGPMISDPVYTTLFESWEVGGYGGGSTNHAWSGGMLTVIAENICGLRPLVPGWKEFEVCPNPVIPECDITIPSVAGKIRSAFKTDGDSFVLNLTVPKGTKASVRIPDGYSEILVNGKTFDSSKKLKSGSYEFRCTK
;
A
#
# COMPACT_ATOMS: atom_id res chain seq x y z
N MET A 1 6.66 -31.69 8.12
CA MET A 1 5.69 -31.80 9.21
C MET A 1 5.58 -30.51 10.04
N LEU A 2 6.34 -29.47 9.70
CA LEU A 2 6.26 -28.14 10.35
C LEU A 2 5.46 -27.10 9.51
N PHE A 3 5.25 -27.35 8.23
CA PHE A 3 4.52 -26.45 7.33
C PHE A 3 2.98 -26.62 7.36
N ALA A 4 2.46 -27.70 7.94
CA ALA A 4 1.03 -27.92 8.12
C ALA A 4 0.45 -27.19 9.36
N VAL A 5 1.30 -26.63 10.21
CA VAL A 5 0.88 -25.95 11.46
C VAL A 5 0.60 -24.46 11.22
N ILE A 6 1.22 -23.83 10.21
CA ILE A 6 1.06 -22.38 9.93
C ILE A 6 -0.24 -22.11 9.17
N ILE A 7 -0.67 -23.02 8.28
CA ILE A 7 -1.96 -22.86 7.55
C ILE A 7 -3.16 -23.17 8.48
N ALA A 8 -2.99 -24.03 9.48
CA ALA A 8 -4.03 -24.30 10.48
C ALA A 8 -4.19 -23.17 11.52
N ALA A 9 -3.20 -22.30 11.69
CA ALA A 9 -3.29 -21.16 12.60
C ALA A 9 -4.09 -19.98 12.03
N PHE A 10 -4.13 -19.80 10.70
CA PHE A 10 -4.95 -18.75 10.05
C PHE A 10 -6.45 -19.11 9.97
N SER A 11 -6.80 -20.39 9.84
CA SER A 11 -8.20 -20.85 9.80
C SER A 11 -8.89 -20.91 11.17
N ALA A 12 -8.17 -20.69 12.27
CA ALA A 12 -8.73 -20.72 13.62
C ALA A 12 -8.99 -19.34 14.23
N MET A 13 -8.72 -18.25 13.49
CA MET A 13 -8.79 -16.88 14.01
C MET A 13 -10.17 -16.20 13.85
N CYS A 14 -11.12 -16.79 13.11
CA CYS A 14 -12.46 -16.22 12.97
C CYS A 14 -13.52 -16.73 13.97
N ALA A 15 -13.17 -17.51 14.98
CA ALA A 15 -14.13 -18.10 15.90
C ALA A 15 -13.78 -17.86 17.39
N SER A 16 -13.64 -16.59 17.80
CA SER A 16 -13.87 -16.23 19.21
C SER A 16 -14.22 -14.76 19.36
N CYS A 17 -15.44 -14.41 18.99
CA CYS A 17 -16.14 -13.31 19.64
C CYS A 17 -16.45 -13.71 21.10
N GLU A 18 -15.45 -14.06 21.89
CA GLU A 18 -15.57 -13.95 23.33
C GLU A 18 -15.27 -12.50 23.67
N SER A 19 -16.32 -11.73 23.99
CA SER A 19 -16.18 -10.59 24.85
C SER A 19 -15.80 -11.15 26.25
N PRO A 20 -14.55 -11.23 26.66
CA PRO A 20 -14.28 -11.51 28.04
C PRO A 20 -14.80 -10.29 28.80
N GLU A 21 -15.49 -10.47 29.92
CA GLU A 21 -15.64 -9.45 30.92
C GLU A 21 -14.23 -9.01 31.31
N SER A 22 -13.70 -8.00 30.62
CA SER A 22 -12.36 -7.47 30.80
C SER A 22 -12.42 -6.42 31.88
N ASP A 23 -11.61 -6.55 32.91
CA ASP A 23 -11.43 -5.48 33.90
C ASP A 23 -10.68 -4.28 33.33
N ALA A 24 -10.08 -4.40 32.14
CA ALA A 24 -9.36 -3.32 31.48
C ALA A 24 -10.29 -2.14 31.13
N ARG A 25 -9.78 -0.95 31.36
CA ARG A 25 -10.43 0.33 31.07
C ARG A 25 -9.63 1.12 30.05
N TRP A 26 -10.32 1.86 29.19
CA TRP A 26 -9.72 2.98 28.50
C TRP A 26 -9.31 4.00 29.52
N ILE A 27 -8.05 4.41 29.47
CA ILE A 27 -7.47 5.39 30.40
C ILE A 27 -6.87 6.56 29.64
N SER A 28 -6.88 7.74 30.26
CA SER A 28 -6.19 8.93 29.79
C SER A 28 -5.62 9.72 30.97
N VAL A 29 -5.08 10.90 30.72
CA VAL A 29 -4.53 11.80 31.73
C VAL A 29 -5.61 12.78 32.22
N ASP A 30 -5.58 13.15 33.52
CA ASP A 30 -6.37 14.25 34.06
C ASP A 30 -5.76 15.61 33.67
N HIS A 31 -6.06 16.04 32.44
CA HIS A 31 -5.60 17.32 31.91
C HIS A 31 -6.66 17.92 30.96
N PRO A 32 -6.91 19.24 30.98
CA PRO A 32 -7.96 19.87 30.16
C PRO A 32 -7.70 19.78 28.65
N GLU A 33 -6.47 19.62 28.23
CA GLU A 33 -6.06 19.53 26.82
C GLU A 33 -5.85 18.08 26.34
N CYS A 34 -6.29 17.06 27.10
CA CYS A 34 -6.00 15.66 26.78
C CYS A 34 -6.62 15.18 25.47
N ASP A 35 -7.67 15.82 24.98
CA ASP A 35 -8.38 15.47 23.74
C ASP A 35 -8.15 16.48 22.60
N GLU A 36 -7.24 17.43 22.79
CA GLU A 36 -6.95 18.45 21.78
C GLU A 36 -6.05 17.93 20.66
N TYR A 37 -5.97 18.69 19.56
CA TYR A 37 -5.08 18.37 18.44
C TYR A 37 -3.62 18.24 18.88
N ASN A 38 -2.94 17.21 18.39
CA ASN A 38 -1.52 16.95 18.67
C ASN A 38 -1.20 16.75 20.16
N THR A 39 -2.06 16.05 20.88
CA THR A 39 -1.84 15.76 22.31
C THR A 39 -0.93 14.56 22.52
N TRP A 40 -0.02 14.69 23.50
CA TRP A 40 0.92 13.64 23.88
C TRP A 40 0.78 13.28 25.36
N ILE A 41 0.69 11.98 25.64
CA ILE A 41 0.49 11.44 27.00
C ILE A 41 1.46 10.29 27.23
N GLU A 42 2.21 10.33 28.35
CA GLU A 42 3.01 9.19 28.78
C GLU A 42 2.29 8.44 29.88
N PHE A 43 2.20 7.12 29.75
CA PHE A 43 1.68 6.20 30.75
C PHE A 43 2.82 5.35 31.33
N SER A 44 2.70 5.00 32.62
CA SER A 44 3.66 4.14 33.32
C SER A 44 2.95 3.12 34.20
N LYS A 45 3.46 1.89 34.18
CA LYS A 45 3.01 0.81 35.05
C LYS A 45 4.18 -0.03 35.52
N ASP A 46 4.29 -0.20 36.83
CA ASP A 46 5.21 -1.13 37.45
C ASP A 46 4.54 -2.50 37.68
N LEU A 47 5.26 -3.57 37.40
CA LEU A 47 4.82 -4.95 37.52
C LEU A 47 5.87 -5.74 38.33
N GLU A 48 5.43 -6.50 39.31
CA GLU A 48 6.28 -7.45 40.04
C GLU A 48 6.01 -8.88 39.53
N LEU A 49 7.01 -9.58 39.07
CA LEU A 49 6.88 -10.94 38.56
C LEU A 49 7.73 -11.92 39.36
N ASP A 50 7.11 -12.91 39.98
CA ASP A 50 7.81 -14.03 40.61
C ASP A 50 8.62 -14.85 39.60
N LYS A 51 8.10 -14.94 38.37
CA LYS A 51 8.71 -15.65 37.24
C LYS A 51 8.23 -15.08 35.92
N VAL A 52 9.14 -14.93 34.95
CA VAL A 52 8.76 -14.58 33.57
C VAL A 52 8.01 -15.74 32.94
N PRO A 53 6.79 -15.51 32.41
CA PRO A 53 6.03 -16.52 31.67
C PRO A 53 6.72 -16.88 30.36
N GLY A 54 6.41 -18.05 29.78
CA GLY A 54 6.94 -18.47 28.47
C GLY A 54 6.43 -17.66 27.31
N SER A 55 5.26 -17.02 27.48
CA SER A 55 4.65 -16.04 26.59
C SER A 55 3.86 -15.05 27.44
N ALA A 56 3.76 -13.80 27.00
CA ALA A 56 3.05 -12.72 27.68
C ALA A 56 2.26 -11.89 26.66
N LEU A 57 1.28 -12.54 26.03
CA LEU A 57 0.43 -11.88 25.02
C LEU A 57 -0.30 -10.70 25.64
N THR A 58 -0.07 -9.54 25.07
CA THR A 58 -0.60 -8.27 25.55
C THR A 58 -1.34 -7.58 24.41
N HIS A 59 -2.60 -7.24 24.68
CA HIS A 59 -3.47 -6.53 23.75
C HIS A 59 -3.41 -5.05 24.07
N ILE A 60 -3.15 -4.20 23.07
CA ILE A 60 -3.01 -2.76 23.22
C ILE A 60 -3.80 -2.07 22.13
N ALA A 61 -4.72 -1.17 22.50
CA ALA A 61 -5.30 -0.21 21.58
C ALA A 61 -5.05 1.21 22.08
N ALA A 62 -4.78 2.10 21.15
CA ALA A 62 -4.48 3.50 21.43
C ALA A 62 -5.14 4.41 20.39
N ASP A 63 -5.55 5.57 20.81
CA ASP A 63 -6.04 6.61 19.93
C ASP A 63 -5.11 7.84 20.02
N SER A 64 -4.17 8.01 19.06
CA SER A 64 -4.06 7.36 17.76
C SER A 64 -2.85 6.41 17.67
N LYS A 65 -1.63 6.86 17.94
CA LYS A 65 -0.36 6.10 17.89
C LYS A 65 0.21 5.89 19.27
N TYR A 66 1.05 4.83 19.43
CA TYR A 66 1.82 4.64 20.65
C TYR A 66 3.22 4.07 20.39
N TRP A 67 4.12 4.32 21.34
CA TRP A 67 5.42 3.66 21.47
C TRP A 67 5.46 2.96 22.81
N LEU A 68 6.05 1.76 22.87
CA LEU A 68 6.11 0.97 24.08
C LEU A 68 7.55 0.62 24.45
N TRP A 69 7.92 0.90 25.70
CA TRP A 69 9.16 0.43 26.31
C TRP A 69 8.85 -0.46 27.50
N VAL A 70 9.63 -1.53 27.64
CA VAL A 70 9.60 -2.40 28.81
C VAL A 70 11.04 -2.49 29.33
N ASN A 71 11.24 -2.14 30.61
CA ASN A 71 12.58 -2.07 31.24
C ASN A 71 13.57 -1.20 30.45
N GLY A 72 13.09 -0.10 29.86
CA GLY A 72 13.88 0.81 29.03
C GLY A 72 14.24 0.29 27.63
N ARG A 73 13.81 -0.93 27.27
CA ARG A 73 13.97 -1.48 25.92
C ARG A 73 12.70 -1.22 25.11
N MET A 74 12.84 -0.68 23.92
CA MET A 74 11.73 -0.47 23.01
C MET A 74 11.17 -1.83 22.57
N ALA A 75 9.89 -2.05 22.82
CA ALA A 75 9.14 -3.25 22.41
C ALA A 75 8.27 -2.98 21.19
N VAL A 76 7.71 -1.77 21.04
CA VAL A 76 6.97 -1.32 19.86
C VAL A 76 7.45 0.06 19.46
N PHE A 77 7.91 0.17 18.21
CA PHE A 77 8.12 1.46 17.55
C PHE A 77 6.90 1.77 16.70
N GLU A 78 6.06 2.68 17.15
CA GLU A 78 4.83 3.10 16.48
C GLU A 78 3.82 1.95 16.27
N GLY A 79 3.00 1.72 17.28
CA GLY A 79 1.81 0.88 17.21
C GLY A 79 0.54 1.73 17.14
N GLY A 80 -0.61 1.06 17.06
CA GLY A 80 -1.91 1.73 16.99
C GLY A 80 -2.19 2.28 15.60
N LEU A 81 -2.68 3.45 15.53
CA LEU A 81 -3.39 4.15 14.48
C LEU A 81 -4.86 3.77 14.49
N LYS A 82 -5.67 4.69 14.93
CA LYS A 82 -7.11 4.56 14.80
C LYS A 82 -7.54 4.80 13.34
N ARG A 83 -7.25 3.82 12.50
CA ARG A 83 -7.89 3.65 11.21
C ARG A 83 -8.73 2.40 11.33
N GLY A 84 -10.00 2.58 11.66
CA GLY A 84 -10.89 1.53 12.09
C GLY A 84 -11.22 0.52 10.99
N PRO A 85 -11.48 -0.75 11.35
CA PRO A 85 -11.93 -1.78 10.41
C PRO A 85 -13.30 -1.45 9.80
N ASP A 86 -14.09 -0.64 10.47
CA ASP A 86 -15.37 -0.06 10.06
C ASP A 86 -15.57 1.30 10.77
N PRO A 87 -16.61 2.10 10.45
CA PRO A 87 -16.81 3.44 11.04
C PRO A 87 -16.98 3.49 12.55
N LEU A 88 -17.35 2.37 13.19
CA LEU A 88 -17.71 2.29 14.61
C LEU A 88 -16.73 1.45 15.44
N SER A 89 -15.68 0.91 14.83
CA SER A 89 -14.74 -0.02 15.45
C SER A 89 -13.32 0.51 15.41
N SER A 90 -12.44 -0.04 16.25
CA SER A 90 -11.02 0.32 16.29
C SER A 90 -10.17 -0.95 16.24
N TYR A 91 -8.91 -0.82 15.79
CA TYR A 91 -7.94 -1.90 15.87
C TYR A 91 -7.23 -1.96 17.22
N TYR A 92 -6.84 -3.16 17.64
CA TYR A 92 -5.86 -3.38 18.70
C TYR A 92 -4.70 -4.21 18.19
N ASP A 93 -3.54 -4.03 18.82
CA ASP A 93 -2.33 -4.79 18.55
C ASP A 93 -2.18 -5.95 19.55
N VAL A 94 -1.55 -7.03 19.10
CA VAL A 94 -1.11 -8.14 19.98
C VAL A 94 0.41 -8.23 19.95
N ILE A 95 1.03 -8.16 21.14
CA ILE A 95 2.48 -8.29 21.28
C ILE A 95 2.83 -9.26 22.40
N ASP A 96 3.83 -10.13 22.18
CA ASP A 96 4.42 -10.96 23.25
C ASP A 96 5.50 -10.16 23.99
N LEU A 97 5.22 -9.79 25.22
CA LEU A 97 6.16 -9.04 26.07
C LEU A 97 7.18 -9.91 26.79
N ALA A 98 7.05 -11.23 26.80
CA ALA A 98 7.97 -12.13 27.51
C ALA A 98 9.47 -11.88 27.24
N PRO A 99 9.91 -11.56 25.99
CA PRO A 99 11.32 -11.27 25.69
C PRO A 99 11.88 -10.01 26.35
N TYR A 100 11.03 -9.12 26.85
CA TYR A 100 11.40 -7.83 27.46
C TYR A 100 11.32 -7.86 28.98
N LEU A 101 10.68 -8.89 29.56
CA LEU A 101 10.43 -9.02 30.98
C LEU A 101 11.60 -9.70 31.72
N LYS A 102 11.66 -9.47 33.02
CA LYS A 102 12.59 -10.13 33.97
C LYS A 102 11.86 -10.52 35.25
N THR A 103 12.41 -11.42 36.03
CA THR A 103 11.94 -11.73 37.38
C THR A 103 12.17 -10.52 38.31
N GLY A 104 11.23 -10.23 39.19
CA GLY A 104 11.21 -9.05 40.05
C GLY A 104 10.52 -7.87 39.40
N GLU A 105 10.96 -6.67 39.74
CA GLU A 105 10.39 -5.41 39.28
C GLU A 105 10.60 -5.20 37.77
N ASN A 106 9.51 -4.92 37.08
CA ASN A 106 9.46 -4.50 35.66
C ASN A 106 8.75 -3.18 35.55
N ASN A 107 9.22 -2.32 34.67
CA ASN A 107 8.54 -1.06 34.35
C ASN A 107 8.12 -1.06 32.88
N MET A 108 6.88 -0.73 32.63
CA MET A 108 6.28 -0.50 31.32
C MET A 108 6.01 0.99 31.14
N LYS A 109 6.44 1.55 30.01
CA LYS A 109 6.12 2.93 29.62
C LYS A 109 5.51 2.93 28.22
N ILE A 110 4.40 3.65 28.09
CA ILE A 110 3.71 3.85 26.82
C ILE A 110 3.59 5.34 26.55
N LEU A 111 4.13 5.81 25.44
CA LEU A 111 3.95 7.15 24.95
C LEU A 111 2.84 7.13 23.90
N LEU A 112 1.78 7.89 24.10
CA LEU A 112 0.65 8.00 23.21
C LEU A 112 0.68 9.36 22.51
N TRP A 113 0.44 9.36 21.21
CA TRP A 113 0.18 10.52 20.40
C TRP A 113 -1.26 10.50 19.88
N HIS A 114 -2.11 11.35 20.43
CA HIS A 114 -3.47 11.59 19.94
C HIS A 114 -3.44 12.67 18.87
N PHE A 115 -3.95 12.35 17.67
CA PHE A 115 -3.97 13.31 16.57
C PHE A 115 -5.00 14.41 16.79
N GLY A 116 -6.21 14.08 17.28
CA GLY A 116 -7.29 15.03 17.52
C GLY A 116 -7.82 15.70 16.24
N LYS A 117 -7.62 15.06 15.06
CA LYS A 117 -7.95 15.62 13.75
C LYS A 117 -8.23 14.53 12.73
N ASP A 118 -9.28 14.71 11.93
CA ASP A 118 -9.52 13.90 10.75
C ASP A 118 -8.43 14.13 9.67
N GLY A 119 -8.05 13.07 8.97
CA GLY A 119 -7.29 13.12 7.72
C GLY A 119 -8.07 12.44 6.58
N PHE A 120 -7.47 12.29 5.41
CA PHE A 120 -8.14 11.60 4.30
C PHE A 120 -8.42 10.13 4.62
N SER A 121 -7.48 9.43 5.23
CA SER A 121 -7.65 8.04 5.65
C SER A 121 -7.48 7.83 7.15
N HIS A 122 -7.89 8.81 7.94
CA HIS A 122 -7.95 8.71 9.40
C HIS A 122 -9.20 9.39 9.91
N LYS A 123 -10.02 8.65 10.66
CA LYS A 123 -11.18 9.20 11.38
C LYS A 123 -10.80 9.37 12.83
N ASP A 124 -10.88 10.62 13.29
CA ASP A 124 -10.68 10.95 14.71
C ASP A 124 -11.88 10.50 15.55
N SER A 125 -11.63 10.07 16.79
CA SER A 125 -12.68 9.69 17.74
C SER A 125 -13.15 10.86 18.60
N GLY A 126 -12.37 11.94 18.63
CA GLY A 126 -12.56 13.07 19.56
C GLY A 126 -12.13 12.77 20.99
N LYS A 127 -11.41 11.66 21.25
CA LYS A 127 -10.97 11.25 22.59
C LYS A 127 -9.60 10.57 22.55
N SER A 128 -8.65 11.10 23.33
CA SER A 128 -7.41 10.39 23.60
C SER A 128 -7.68 9.19 24.50
N GLY A 129 -6.98 8.09 24.26
CA GLY A 129 -7.16 6.91 25.10
C GLY A 129 -6.19 5.79 24.82
N LEU A 130 -5.89 5.05 25.89
CA LEU A 130 -5.09 3.83 25.89
C LEU A 130 -5.87 2.73 26.60
N ILE A 131 -5.92 1.53 26.04
CA ILE A 131 -6.38 0.34 26.75
C ILE A 131 -5.35 -0.78 26.58
N VAL A 132 -5.01 -1.42 27.72
CA VAL A 132 -4.02 -2.52 27.77
C VAL A 132 -4.60 -3.70 28.52
N LYS A 133 -4.39 -4.91 27.99
CA LYS A 133 -4.80 -6.13 28.66
C LYS A 133 -3.79 -7.25 28.39
N SER A 134 -3.34 -7.94 29.44
CA SER A 134 -2.58 -9.18 29.35
C SER A 134 -3.07 -10.15 30.40
N LYS A 135 -3.65 -11.27 29.95
CA LYS A 135 -4.09 -12.35 30.85
C LYS A 135 -2.89 -13.04 31.50
N ASP A 136 -1.82 -13.24 30.73
CA ASP A 136 -0.63 -13.96 31.18
C ASP A 136 0.13 -13.20 32.28
N LEU A 137 0.00 -11.87 32.31
CA LEU A 137 0.60 -11.00 33.31
C LEU A 137 -0.38 -10.57 34.40
N GLY A 138 -1.67 -10.93 34.31
CA GLY A 138 -2.70 -10.38 35.20
C GLY A 138 -2.80 -8.85 35.07
N LEU A 139 -2.46 -8.29 33.92
CA LEU A 139 -2.37 -6.86 33.68
C LEU A 139 -3.64 -6.35 33.00
N ALA A 140 -4.20 -5.28 33.53
CA ALA A 140 -5.25 -4.49 32.93
C ALA A 140 -4.97 -3.00 33.12
N SER A 141 -5.34 -2.17 32.15
CA SER A 141 -5.32 -0.73 32.33
C SER A 141 -6.49 -0.29 33.19
N ASP A 142 -6.21 0.53 34.20
CA ASP A 142 -7.15 1.09 35.17
C ASP A 142 -6.54 2.35 35.83
N SER A 143 -7.22 2.91 36.82
CA SER A 143 -6.75 4.08 37.58
C SER A 143 -5.47 3.83 38.41
N SER A 144 -4.95 2.60 38.51
CA SER A 144 -3.66 2.32 39.15
C SER A 144 -2.45 2.58 38.24
N TRP A 145 -2.66 2.84 36.96
CA TRP A 145 -1.63 3.36 36.06
C TRP A 145 -1.36 4.82 36.36
N LEU A 146 -0.11 5.22 36.19
CA LEU A 146 0.25 6.63 36.21
C LEU A 146 0.24 7.19 34.79
N SER A 147 -0.24 8.41 34.65
CA SER A 147 -0.19 9.14 33.37
C SER A 147 0.28 10.57 33.59
N ARG A 148 0.91 11.15 32.56
CA ARG A 148 1.26 12.57 32.53
C ARG A 148 1.04 13.17 31.14
N TYR A 149 0.55 14.40 31.09
CA TYR A 149 0.54 15.22 29.90
C TYR A 149 1.98 15.64 29.56
N MET A 150 2.33 15.68 28.28
CA MET A 150 3.69 15.92 27.79
C MET A 150 3.76 17.30 27.09
N PRO A 151 3.90 18.42 27.84
CA PRO A 151 3.90 19.76 27.26
C PRO A 151 5.11 20.06 26.36
N GLU A 152 6.15 19.25 26.43
CA GLU A 152 7.34 19.32 25.57
C GLU A 152 7.05 18.99 24.11
N TYR A 153 6.01 18.23 23.82
CA TYR A 153 5.54 18.00 22.45
C TYR A 153 4.52 19.07 22.10
N GLN A 154 4.85 19.85 21.09
CA GLN A 154 4.07 21.00 20.64
C GLN A 154 3.84 20.89 19.14
N GLU A 155 2.96 21.70 18.61
CA GLU A 155 2.83 21.90 17.18
C GLU A 155 3.90 22.87 16.68
N ALA A 156 4.61 22.49 15.61
CA ALA A 156 5.49 23.41 14.91
C ALA A 156 4.65 24.34 14.03
N THR A 157 4.90 25.63 14.16
CA THR A 157 4.21 26.64 13.37
C THR A 157 4.63 26.60 11.89
N ASP A 158 4.37 27.60 11.11
CA ASP A 158 4.60 27.73 9.68
C ASP A 158 5.81 26.99 9.06
N PRO A 159 5.60 26.30 7.95
CA PRO A 159 4.30 25.98 7.34
C PRO A 159 3.65 24.76 8.00
N GLU A 160 2.32 24.81 8.21
CA GLU A 160 1.55 23.66 8.67
C GLU A 160 1.45 22.60 7.59
N PRO A 161 1.32 21.31 7.95
CA PRO A 161 0.99 20.27 7.00
C PRO A 161 -0.39 20.51 6.42
N ASN A 162 -0.59 20.07 5.18
CA ASN A 162 -1.89 20.27 4.52
C ASN A 162 -3.02 19.50 5.23
N TYR A 163 -4.25 19.90 4.96
CA TYR A 163 -5.46 19.43 5.65
C TYR A 163 -5.78 17.93 5.44
N ARG A 164 -5.12 17.25 4.50
CA ARG A 164 -5.32 15.82 4.23
C ARG A 164 -4.64 14.93 5.26
N LEU A 165 -3.58 15.45 5.90
CA LEU A 165 -2.84 14.73 6.93
C LEU A 165 -3.48 14.96 8.30
N SER A 166 -3.62 13.89 9.07
CA SER A 166 -4.07 13.94 10.46
C SER A 166 -2.94 14.31 11.43
N GLU A 167 -1.70 13.98 11.06
CA GLU A 167 -0.51 14.24 11.85
C GLU A 167 -0.13 15.73 11.83
N ALA A 168 0.33 16.23 12.97
CA ALA A 168 0.94 17.56 13.10
C ALA A 168 2.42 17.55 12.74
N ASN A 169 2.96 18.71 12.41
CA ASN A 169 4.39 18.98 12.51
C ASN A 169 4.79 19.00 13.98
N LEU A 170 5.75 18.15 14.36
CA LEU A 170 6.17 18.05 15.75
C LEU A 170 7.23 19.07 16.06
N ARG A 171 7.01 19.85 17.16
CA ARG A 171 8.05 20.58 17.87
C ARG A 171 8.29 19.91 19.22
N TYR A 172 9.53 19.60 19.53
CA TYR A 172 9.90 19.13 20.87
C TYR A 172 10.76 20.19 21.55
N ASP A 173 10.28 20.70 22.70
CA ASP A 173 11.01 21.69 23.50
C ASP A 173 11.71 20.99 24.67
N SER A 174 13.02 20.74 24.51
CA SER A 174 13.82 20.04 25.52
C SER A 174 14.00 20.82 26.83
N ARG A 175 13.77 22.14 26.84
CA ARG A 175 13.88 22.99 28.05
C ARG A 175 12.78 22.68 29.08
N ILE A 176 11.66 22.15 28.61
CA ILE A 176 10.51 21.81 29.46
C ILE A 176 10.27 20.29 29.53
N ALA A 177 11.17 19.49 28.97
CA ALA A 177 11.07 18.05 28.99
C ALA A 177 10.96 17.50 30.42
N GLY A 178 10.03 16.57 30.60
CA GLY A 178 9.77 15.92 31.89
C GLY A 178 9.10 16.77 32.95
N LYS A 179 8.60 17.97 32.64
CA LYS A 179 7.90 18.86 33.58
C LYS A 179 6.43 18.50 33.81
N GLY A 180 5.87 17.59 33.01
CA GLY A 180 4.51 17.07 33.22
C GLY A 180 4.39 16.34 34.57
N GLU A 181 3.32 16.57 35.32
CA GLU A 181 3.06 15.96 36.60
C GLU A 181 2.47 14.55 36.45
N TRP A 182 3.04 13.58 37.11
CA TRP A 182 2.50 12.21 37.18
C TRP A 182 1.30 12.15 38.11
N LYS A 183 0.16 11.63 37.60
CA LYS A 183 -1.08 11.42 38.34
C LYS A 183 -1.63 10.03 38.08
N ALA A 184 -2.54 9.56 38.92
CA ALA A 184 -3.35 8.40 38.61
C ALA A 184 -4.14 8.63 37.32
N SER A 185 -4.18 7.65 36.45
CA SER A 185 -4.92 7.75 35.17
C SER A 185 -6.43 7.83 35.41
N VAL A 186 -7.14 8.53 34.52
CA VAL A 186 -8.60 8.63 34.52
C VAL A 186 -9.18 7.49 33.68
N GLU A 187 -10.14 6.78 34.24
CA GLU A 187 -10.88 5.75 33.50
C GLU A 187 -11.99 6.38 32.68
N LEU A 188 -12.04 6.04 31.37
CA LEU A 188 -12.98 6.63 30.41
C LEU A 188 -14.10 5.65 30.00
N GLY A 189 -13.84 4.35 30.02
CA GLY A 189 -14.80 3.33 29.58
C GLY A 189 -14.20 1.93 29.59
N LYS A 190 -14.98 0.96 29.16
CA LYS A 190 -14.60 -0.45 29.06
C LYS A 190 -14.16 -0.81 27.65
N TRP A 191 -13.63 -2.01 27.50
CA TRP A 191 -13.40 -2.64 26.21
C TRP A 191 -14.72 -2.70 25.42
N GLY A 192 -14.73 -2.07 24.25
CA GLY A 192 -15.90 -2.01 23.39
C GLY A 192 -16.83 -0.79 23.60
N ASP A 193 -16.55 0.09 24.55
CA ASP A 193 -17.33 1.32 24.75
C ASP A 193 -17.01 2.37 23.68
N GLU A 194 -18.00 3.21 23.39
CA GLU A 194 -17.82 4.40 22.55
C GLU A 194 -16.87 5.41 23.22
N PRO A 195 -16.11 6.19 22.43
CA PRO A 195 -16.19 6.34 20.98
C PRO A 195 -15.34 5.33 20.19
N TRP A 196 -14.62 4.40 20.84
CA TRP A 196 -13.71 3.47 20.18
C TRP A 196 -14.42 2.21 19.63
N GLY A 197 -15.60 1.87 20.19
CA GLY A 197 -16.46 0.78 19.77
C GLY A 197 -15.81 -0.60 19.88
N ARG A 198 -16.24 -1.52 19.03
CA ARG A 198 -15.71 -2.88 18.98
C ARG A 198 -14.22 -2.87 18.62
N LEU A 199 -13.42 -3.58 19.38
CA LEU A 199 -12.00 -3.74 19.10
C LEU A 199 -11.72 -5.01 18.29
N VAL A 200 -11.01 -4.85 17.17
CA VAL A 200 -10.65 -5.90 16.23
C VAL A 200 -9.13 -6.01 16.17
N GLU A 201 -8.62 -7.24 16.15
CA GLU A 201 -7.17 -7.45 16.02
C GLU A 201 -6.68 -6.88 14.68
N ARG A 202 -5.60 -6.11 14.70
CA ARG A 202 -4.99 -5.57 13.49
C ARG A 202 -4.32 -6.70 12.70
N PRO A 203 -4.72 -6.97 11.46
CA PRO A 203 -4.28 -8.18 10.74
C PRO A 203 -2.91 -8.03 10.07
N ILE A 204 -2.21 -6.91 10.24
CA ILE A 204 -0.92 -6.63 9.63
C ILE A 204 0.22 -6.70 10.65
N PRO A 205 1.46 -7.02 10.23
CA PRO A 205 2.61 -7.06 11.13
C PRO A 205 2.97 -5.67 11.65
N PHE A 206 3.74 -5.62 12.75
CA PHE A 206 4.44 -4.40 13.17
C PHE A 206 5.46 -3.96 12.12
N TRP A 207 5.86 -2.69 12.20
CA TRP A 207 6.85 -2.13 11.30
C TRP A 207 8.21 -2.81 11.47
N LYS A 208 8.88 -3.01 10.36
CA LYS A 208 10.28 -3.42 10.35
C LYS A 208 11.11 -2.18 10.69
N ASP A 209 11.87 -2.27 11.79
CA ASP A 209 12.82 -1.26 12.23
C ASP A 209 14.22 -1.66 11.78
N TYR A 210 14.79 -0.85 10.89
CA TYR A 210 16.15 -1.07 10.35
C TYR A 210 17.24 -0.46 11.24
N GLY A 211 16.83 0.21 12.35
CA GLY A 211 17.72 0.85 13.29
C GLY A 211 18.16 2.24 12.83
N ILE A 212 19.04 2.84 13.64
CA ILE A 212 19.57 4.20 13.39
C ILE A 212 20.82 4.11 12.54
N THR A 213 20.86 4.89 11.46
CA THR A 213 22.01 5.05 10.56
C THR A 213 22.49 6.50 10.61
N ASN A 214 23.77 6.72 10.92
CA ASN A 214 24.40 8.02 10.82
C ASN A 214 24.83 8.30 9.38
N VAL A 215 24.74 9.57 8.96
CA VAL A 215 25.03 10.00 7.60
C VAL A 215 26.07 11.12 7.56
N SER A 216 26.81 11.19 6.46
CA SER A 216 27.63 12.34 6.13
C SER A 216 26.76 13.45 5.54
N PHE A 217 27.11 14.69 5.78
CA PHE A 217 26.36 15.85 5.31
C PHE A 217 27.27 16.93 4.72
N THR A 218 26.70 17.75 3.85
CA THR A 218 27.28 19.00 3.37
C THR A 218 26.68 20.18 4.14
N GLN A 219 27.35 21.32 4.15
CA GLN A 219 26.86 22.53 4.81
C GLN A 219 26.82 23.67 3.81
N ASP A 220 25.68 24.35 3.79
CA ASP A 220 25.42 25.56 3.00
C ASP A 220 24.72 26.63 3.86
N LEU A 221 24.59 27.84 3.31
CA LEU A 221 23.79 28.92 3.86
C LEU A 221 22.58 29.17 2.97
N ASP A 222 21.39 29.28 3.56
CA ASP A 222 20.20 29.72 2.83
C ASP A 222 20.08 31.26 2.75
N ASP A 223 19.13 31.75 1.97
CA ASP A 223 18.89 33.21 1.78
C ASP A 223 18.42 33.90 3.09
N ALA A 224 17.94 33.16 4.07
CA ALA A 224 17.52 33.65 5.37
C ALA A 224 18.64 33.63 6.42
N SER A 225 19.88 33.34 6.01
CA SER A 225 21.06 33.22 6.87
C SER A 225 20.95 32.08 7.90
N ASN A 226 20.36 30.96 7.51
CA ASN A 226 20.44 29.72 8.27
C ASN A 226 21.54 28.82 7.72
N ILE A 227 22.17 28.05 8.60
CA ILE A 227 22.97 26.88 8.22
C ILE A 227 22.00 25.78 7.78
N VAL A 228 22.24 25.20 6.61
CA VAL A 228 21.55 24.04 6.07
C VAL A 228 22.54 22.89 5.94
N LEU A 229 22.33 21.84 6.73
CA LEU A 229 23.09 20.61 6.61
C LEU A 229 22.27 19.61 5.81
N SER A 230 22.76 19.22 4.63
CA SER A 230 22.08 18.29 3.71
C SER A 230 22.79 16.96 3.67
N ALA A 231 22.03 15.89 3.89
CA ALA A 231 22.50 14.50 3.83
C ALA A 231 21.73 13.73 2.76
N ARG A 232 22.41 13.28 1.70
CA ARG A 232 21.80 12.41 0.68
C ARG A 232 21.60 11.02 1.25
N LEU A 233 20.38 10.49 1.10
CA LEU A 233 19.99 9.14 1.47
C LEU A 233 20.11 8.20 0.26
N PRO A 234 20.24 6.88 0.47
CA PRO A 234 20.41 5.92 -0.63
C PRO A 234 19.19 5.83 -1.54
N TYR A 235 18.00 6.05 -0.98
CA TYR A 235 16.70 5.97 -1.66
C TYR A 235 15.62 6.65 -0.82
N ASN A 236 14.42 6.84 -1.40
CA ASN A 236 13.23 7.26 -0.66
C ASN A 236 12.82 6.19 0.36
N MET A 237 12.61 6.60 1.60
CA MET A 237 12.27 5.72 2.72
C MET A 237 11.39 6.45 3.72
N HIS A 238 10.66 5.70 4.54
CA HIS A 238 10.07 6.26 5.76
C HIS A 238 11.18 6.40 6.80
N LEU A 239 11.35 7.58 7.33
CA LEU A 239 12.39 7.86 8.31
C LEU A 239 11.91 8.78 9.44
N THR A 240 12.54 8.62 10.62
CA THR A 240 12.51 9.59 11.69
C THR A 240 13.92 10.18 11.85
N PRO A 241 14.10 11.51 11.81
CA PRO A 241 15.42 12.14 11.90
C PRO A 241 15.97 12.04 13.33
N VAL A 242 17.30 11.87 13.40
CA VAL A 242 18.08 11.77 14.66
C VAL A 242 19.21 12.77 14.63
N ILE A 243 19.41 13.51 15.75
CA ILE A 243 20.52 14.44 15.91
C ILE A 243 21.23 14.24 17.25
N ASP A 244 22.54 14.45 17.27
CA ASP A 244 23.39 14.61 18.47
C ASP A 244 24.02 16.01 18.39
N VAL A 245 23.67 16.87 19.32
CA VAL A 245 24.02 18.30 19.28
C VAL A 245 24.45 18.80 20.64
N THR A 246 25.39 19.75 20.65
CA THR A 246 25.70 20.58 21.83
C THR A 246 25.26 22.01 21.52
N ASP A 247 24.44 22.60 22.38
CA ASP A 247 24.17 24.04 22.37
C ASP A 247 24.82 24.67 23.59
N VAL A 248 25.58 25.74 23.37
CA VAL A 248 26.24 26.51 24.45
C VAL A 248 25.20 27.25 25.27
N ASN A 249 24.19 27.76 24.59
CA ASN A 249 23.04 28.42 25.17
C ASN A 249 21.84 27.43 25.25
N GLU A 250 20.65 27.93 25.24
CA GLU A 250 19.42 27.15 25.11
C GLU A 250 18.43 27.89 24.19
N GLY A 251 17.49 27.16 23.61
CA GLY A 251 16.39 27.76 22.84
C GLY A 251 16.67 27.88 21.35
N THR A 252 17.77 27.32 20.83
CA THR A 252 17.97 27.24 19.37
C THR A 252 16.93 26.30 18.75
N CYS A 253 16.21 26.81 17.76
CA CYS A 253 15.26 26.01 16.98
C CYS A 253 16.01 25.30 15.83
N ILE A 254 16.06 23.99 15.89
CA ILE A 254 16.60 23.14 14.81
C ILE A 254 15.41 22.55 14.05
N LYS A 255 15.29 22.90 12.76
CA LYS A 255 14.30 22.33 11.86
C LYS A 255 14.85 21.08 11.18
N MET A 256 14.01 20.07 11.01
CA MET A 256 14.33 18.81 10.37
C MET A 256 13.28 18.52 9.31
N GLU A 257 13.69 18.37 8.07
CA GLU A 257 12.81 18.12 6.93
C GLU A 257 13.50 17.26 5.88
N THR A 258 12.73 16.80 4.89
CA THR A 258 13.27 16.10 3.71
C THR A 258 13.06 16.92 2.44
N ASN A 259 13.62 16.46 1.31
CA ASN A 259 13.32 17.03 0.00
C ASN A 259 11.83 16.87 -0.40
N HIS A 260 11.05 16.08 0.34
CA HIS A 260 9.58 15.93 0.21
C HIS A 260 8.78 16.80 1.19
N ILE A 261 9.35 17.88 1.71
CA ILE A 261 8.63 18.89 2.50
C ILE A 261 7.43 19.47 1.73
N LYS A 262 7.41 19.34 0.42
CA LYS A 262 6.27 19.63 -0.44
C LYS A 262 5.97 18.43 -1.33
N GLY A 263 4.72 17.96 -1.29
CA GLY A 263 4.13 17.06 -2.27
C GLY A 263 3.29 17.89 -3.25
N GLY A 264 3.78 18.10 -4.46
CA GLY A 264 3.21 19.08 -5.38
C GLY A 264 3.30 20.51 -4.80
N SER A 265 2.15 21.18 -4.65
CA SER A 265 2.08 22.53 -4.05
C SER A 265 1.84 22.51 -2.52
N GLU A 266 1.60 21.35 -1.95
CA GLU A 266 1.14 21.19 -0.56
C GLU A 266 2.31 20.91 0.38
N TYR A 267 2.27 21.49 1.59
CA TYR A 267 3.24 21.19 2.63
C TYR A 267 2.97 19.83 3.27
N CYS A 268 4.05 19.13 3.59
CA CYS A 268 4.07 17.80 4.20
C CYS A 268 4.69 17.87 5.61
N ILE A 269 4.88 16.70 6.24
CA ILE A 269 5.39 16.60 7.61
C ILE A 269 6.86 17.04 7.69
N ARG A 270 7.17 17.81 8.75
CA ARG A 270 8.50 18.20 9.23
C ARG A 270 8.57 18.17 10.74
N ALA A 271 9.74 18.37 11.31
CA ALA A 271 9.94 18.43 12.74
C ALA A 271 10.79 19.63 13.16
N GLU A 272 10.64 20.04 14.43
CA GLU A 272 11.44 21.05 15.07
C GLU A 272 11.91 20.57 16.45
N TYR A 273 13.15 20.90 16.79
CA TYR A 273 13.73 20.63 18.09
C TYR A 273 14.22 21.93 18.71
N ILE A 274 13.73 22.26 19.91
CA ILE A 274 14.24 23.40 20.68
C ILE A 274 15.26 22.87 21.68
N THR A 275 16.48 23.32 21.59
CA THR A 275 17.60 22.86 22.40
C THR A 275 17.53 23.34 23.84
N SER A 276 18.00 22.51 24.78
CA SER A 276 18.48 22.93 26.11
C SER A 276 20.00 23.20 26.06
N ALA A 277 20.56 23.75 27.11
CA ALA A 277 22.01 23.94 27.20
C ALA A 277 22.75 22.59 27.35
N GLY A 278 23.91 22.43 26.71
CA GLY A 278 24.76 21.27 26.77
C GLY A 278 24.51 20.24 25.67
N ARG A 279 25.11 19.05 25.81
CA ARG A 279 24.99 17.97 24.82
C ARG A 279 23.70 17.20 25.00
N GLN A 280 23.01 16.94 23.89
CA GLN A 280 21.71 16.29 23.84
C GLN A 280 21.54 15.49 22.57
N GLN A 281 20.77 14.42 22.67
CA GLN A 281 20.36 13.59 21.52
C GLN A 281 18.83 13.64 21.41
N TYR A 282 18.35 13.72 20.18
CA TYR A 282 16.91 13.71 19.91
C TYR A 282 16.61 12.89 18.66
N GLU A 283 15.55 12.09 18.75
CA GLU A 283 14.90 11.41 17.63
C GLU A 283 13.47 11.93 17.52
N SER A 284 13.10 12.50 16.37
CA SER A 284 11.71 12.88 16.13
C SER A 284 10.86 11.65 15.90
N LEU A 285 9.69 11.59 16.53
CA LEU A 285 8.77 10.45 16.41
C LEU A 285 7.75 10.58 15.26
N GLY A 286 7.63 11.77 14.65
CA GLY A 286 6.86 11.98 13.43
C GLY A 286 7.65 11.53 12.20
N TRP A 287 7.23 10.43 11.56
CA TRP A 287 7.91 9.95 10.37
C TRP A 287 7.64 10.83 9.13
N MET A 288 8.64 10.96 8.30
CA MET A 288 8.60 11.61 7.00
C MET A 288 9.24 10.69 5.97
N ASN A 289 9.21 11.05 4.70
CA ASN A 289 9.88 10.28 3.65
C ASN A 289 10.74 11.18 2.76
N GLY A 290 11.73 10.60 2.12
CA GLY A 290 12.59 11.35 1.19
C GLY A 290 13.89 10.66 0.84
N GLU A 291 14.63 11.30 -0.09
CA GLU A 291 15.98 10.93 -0.53
C GLU A 291 17.06 11.88 0.03
N GLU A 292 16.65 12.95 0.72
CA GLU A 292 17.57 13.92 1.34
C GLU A 292 17.00 14.36 2.68
N LEU A 293 17.83 14.32 3.72
CA LEU A 293 17.51 14.85 5.05
C LEU A 293 18.21 16.20 5.21
N ARG A 294 17.48 17.21 5.64
CA ARG A 294 17.96 18.57 5.92
C ARG A 294 17.78 18.94 7.37
N ILE A 295 18.85 19.46 7.96
CA ILE A 295 18.87 20.02 9.31
C ILE A 295 19.18 21.49 9.18
N ILE A 296 18.28 22.37 9.67
CA ILE A 296 18.34 23.81 9.43
C ILE A 296 18.32 24.54 10.77
N TYR A 297 19.25 25.46 10.98
CA TYR A 297 19.31 26.28 12.19
C TYR A 297 19.96 27.64 11.93
N PRO A 298 19.72 28.69 12.77
CA PRO A 298 20.28 30.02 12.60
C PRO A 298 21.82 30.03 12.58
N ALA A 299 22.42 30.74 11.66
CA ALA A 299 23.89 30.78 11.50
C ALA A 299 24.65 31.47 12.66
N ASP A 300 23.93 32.26 13.46
CA ASP A 300 24.47 32.92 14.66
C ASP A 300 24.31 32.08 15.94
N ALA A 301 23.71 30.90 15.85
CA ALA A 301 23.58 29.98 16.97
C ALA A 301 24.93 29.34 17.33
N GLU A 302 25.26 29.28 18.62
CA GLU A 302 26.49 28.66 19.13
C GLU A 302 26.29 27.15 19.37
N ILE A 303 25.98 26.42 18.29
CA ILE A 303 25.75 24.97 18.36
C ILE A 303 26.85 24.18 17.64
N THR A 304 27.06 22.96 18.11
CA THR A 304 27.91 21.96 17.48
C THR A 304 27.13 20.70 17.18
N ILE A 305 27.01 20.36 15.91
CA ILE A 305 26.39 19.10 15.47
C ILE A 305 27.46 17.99 15.53
N HIS A 306 27.27 16.95 16.35
CA HIS A 306 28.16 15.80 16.46
C HIS A 306 27.83 14.72 15.45
N SER A 307 26.54 14.45 15.26
CA SER A 307 26.06 13.55 14.22
C SER A 307 24.65 13.89 13.78
N ILE A 308 24.37 13.52 12.54
CA ILE A 308 23.03 13.47 11.95
C ILE A 308 22.77 12.02 11.54
N GLY A 309 21.59 11.52 11.79
CA GLY A 309 21.16 10.20 11.42
C GLY A 309 19.66 10.13 11.16
N TYR A 310 19.21 8.94 10.86
CA TYR A 310 17.82 8.61 10.73
C TYR A 310 17.56 7.19 11.19
N ARG A 311 16.34 6.90 11.63
CA ARG A 311 15.83 5.54 11.75
C ARG A 311 14.93 5.27 10.56
N GLU A 312 15.25 4.25 9.77
CA GLU A 312 14.39 3.76 8.71
C GLU A 312 13.39 2.76 9.28
N THR A 313 12.11 2.90 8.90
CA THR A 313 11.06 1.92 9.17
C THR A 313 10.28 1.60 7.90
N GLY A 314 9.62 0.45 7.85
CA GLY A 314 8.80 0.06 6.71
C GLY A 314 7.82 -1.04 7.04
N PHE A 315 6.99 -1.45 6.10
CA PHE A 315 6.05 -2.55 6.28
C PHE A 315 6.78 -3.86 6.61
N GLY A 316 6.23 -4.66 7.52
CA GLY A 316 6.84 -5.89 8.02
C GLY A 316 6.81 -7.06 7.04
N CYS A 317 7.38 -6.88 5.86
CA CYS A 317 7.55 -7.94 4.86
C CYS A 317 8.97 -7.93 4.27
N GLU A 318 9.30 -8.97 3.49
CA GLU A 318 10.58 -9.09 2.79
C GLU A 318 10.40 -8.85 1.29
N ARG A 319 11.41 -8.25 0.68
CA ARG A 319 11.53 -8.22 -0.77
C ARG A 319 12.11 -9.56 -1.23
N GLU A 320 11.26 -10.44 -1.71
CA GLU A 320 11.65 -11.79 -2.16
C GLU A 320 11.58 -11.98 -3.67
N GLY A 321 10.83 -11.13 -4.36
CA GLY A 321 10.78 -11.07 -5.81
C GLY A 321 12.04 -10.41 -6.38
N SER A 322 12.44 -10.85 -7.58
CA SER A 322 13.57 -10.26 -8.30
C SER A 322 13.31 -10.32 -9.80
N PHE A 323 13.85 -9.35 -10.51
CA PHE A 323 13.80 -9.30 -11.96
C PHE A 323 15.09 -8.69 -12.52
N THR A 324 15.60 -9.29 -13.58
CA THR A 324 16.68 -8.72 -14.41
C THR A 324 16.42 -9.07 -15.86
N CYS A 325 16.82 -8.18 -16.76
CA CYS A 325 16.75 -8.42 -18.19
C CYS A 325 17.92 -7.74 -18.92
N SER A 326 18.00 -7.94 -20.23
CA SER A 326 19.04 -7.33 -21.06
C SER A 326 18.89 -5.83 -21.33
N ASP A 327 17.80 -5.21 -20.83
CA ASP A 327 17.51 -3.77 -20.99
C ASP A 327 17.60 -3.05 -19.63
N GLU A 328 18.61 -2.20 -19.49
CA GLU A 328 18.89 -1.51 -18.22
C GLU A 328 17.79 -0.52 -17.82
N THR A 329 17.10 0.10 -18.77
CA THR A 329 15.97 0.99 -18.47
C THR A 329 14.84 0.25 -17.76
N ILE A 330 14.59 -1.00 -18.18
CA ILE A 330 13.55 -1.84 -17.57
C ILE A 330 14.00 -2.33 -16.18
N ASN A 331 15.29 -2.65 -16.01
CA ASN A 331 15.85 -3.00 -14.70
C ASN A 331 15.70 -1.83 -13.71
N MET A 332 16.07 -0.60 -14.12
CA MET A 332 15.92 0.60 -13.31
C MET A 332 14.44 0.88 -12.96
N PHE A 333 13.54 0.69 -13.93
CA PHE A 333 12.10 0.83 -13.68
C PHE A 333 11.62 -0.15 -12.61
N TRP A 334 12.01 -1.43 -12.72
CA TRP A 334 11.61 -2.46 -11.77
C TRP A 334 12.02 -2.09 -10.33
N GLU A 335 13.26 -1.61 -10.16
CA GLU A 335 13.75 -1.16 -8.86
C GLU A 335 12.99 0.06 -8.31
N LYS A 336 12.75 1.07 -9.17
CA LYS A 336 11.96 2.25 -8.77
C LYS A 336 10.51 1.88 -8.46
N ALA A 337 9.88 1.02 -9.24
CA ALA A 337 8.50 0.56 -9.00
C ALA A 337 8.39 -0.15 -7.64
N MET A 338 9.33 -1.05 -7.34
CA MET A 338 9.37 -1.74 -6.05
C MET A 338 9.58 -0.75 -4.89
N ARG A 339 10.50 0.20 -5.02
CA ARG A 339 10.76 1.22 -3.99
C ARG A 339 9.53 2.09 -3.78
N THR A 340 8.88 2.52 -4.87
CA THR A 340 7.65 3.32 -4.80
C THR A 340 6.53 2.55 -4.12
N LEU A 341 6.33 1.27 -4.46
CA LEU A 341 5.37 0.43 -3.77
C LEU A 341 5.63 0.39 -2.27
N TYR A 342 6.89 0.12 -1.87
CA TYR A 342 7.23 -0.09 -0.46
C TYR A 342 7.01 1.16 0.41
N VAL A 343 7.30 2.36 -0.11
CA VAL A 343 7.03 3.62 0.62
C VAL A 343 5.54 4.00 0.62
N ASN A 344 4.71 3.31 -0.16
CA ASN A 344 3.26 3.46 -0.15
C ASN A 344 2.53 2.34 0.61
N MET A 345 3.28 1.60 1.44
CA MET A 345 2.76 0.55 2.31
C MET A 345 3.09 0.86 3.77
N ARG A 346 2.06 1.03 4.59
CA ARG A 346 2.20 1.14 6.03
C ARG A 346 0.99 0.47 6.69
N ASP A 347 0.19 1.15 7.49
CA ASP A 347 -1.05 0.59 8.08
C ASP A 347 -2.19 0.49 7.07
N THR A 348 -2.14 1.25 6.00
CA THR A 348 -2.93 1.11 4.77
C THR A 348 -2.01 1.21 3.56
N TYR A 349 -2.51 0.90 2.38
CA TYR A 349 -1.88 1.40 1.16
C TYR A 349 -2.06 2.91 1.09
N PHE A 350 -1.08 3.60 0.51
CA PHE A 350 -1.14 5.04 0.25
C PHE A 350 -1.09 5.29 -1.27
N ASP A 351 -1.70 6.37 -1.70
CA ASP A 351 -1.43 7.00 -2.99
C ASP A 351 -0.01 7.57 -2.99
N CYS A 352 0.32 8.35 -1.95
CA CYS A 352 1.63 8.92 -1.71
C CYS A 352 1.92 9.02 -0.19
N PRO A 353 3.18 8.86 0.24
CA PRO A 353 3.53 8.85 1.67
C PRO A 353 3.73 10.25 2.25
N ASP A 354 3.76 11.30 1.41
CA ASP A 354 4.03 12.69 1.79
C ASP A 354 2.77 13.53 1.93
N ARG A 355 1.97 13.67 0.86
CA ARG A 355 0.90 14.67 0.75
C ARG A 355 -0.44 14.23 1.35
N GLU A 356 -0.86 12.98 1.12
CA GLU A 356 -2.23 12.52 1.44
C GLU A 356 -2.26 11.35 2.41
N ARG A 357 -1.36 10.37 2.26
CA ARG A 357 -1.35 9.12 3.04
C ARG A 357 -2.72 8.43 2.99
N ALA A 358 -3.34 8.41 1.81
CA ALA A 358 -4.71 8.03 1.60
C ALA A 358 -4.85 6.71 0.83
N GLN A 359 -5.81 5.86 1.25
CA GLN A 359 -6.07 4.58 0.63
C GLN A 359 -7.09 4.73 -0.51
N TRP A 360 -6.64 5.30 -1.64
CA TRP A 360 -7.43 5.37 -2.86
C TRP A 360 -7.51 4.01 -3.54
N TRP A 361 -8.71 3.57 -3.88
CA TRP A 361 -8.88 2.21 -4.40
C TRP A 361 -8.54 2.02 -5.88
N GLY A 362 -8.44 3.09 -6.64
CA GLY A 362 -7.79 3.06 -7.95
C GLY A 362 -6.32 2.65 -7.82
N ASP A 363 -5.64 3.26 -6.86
CA ASP A 363 -4.24 2.95 -6.52
C ASP A 363 -4.10 1.52 -6.01
N VAL A 364 -4.90 1.13 -5.02
CA VAL A 364 -4.82 -0.19 -4.39
C VAL A 364 -4.88 -1.32 -5.41
N THR A 365 -5.71 -1.23 -6.46
CA THR A 365 -5.80 -2.26 -7.50
C THR A 365 -4.48 -2.48 -8.27
N ILE A 366 -3.67 -1.43 -8.42
CA ILE A 366 -2.36 -1.53 -9.08
C ILE A 366 -1.27 -1.92 -8.08
N LEU A 367 -1.32 -1.38 -6.85
CA LEU A 367 -0.33 -1.66 -5.81
C LEU A 367 -0.34 -3.13 -5.39
N THR A 368 -1.52 -3.70 -5.19
CA THR A 368 -1.66 -5.13 -4.87
C THR A 368 -1.07 -6.02 -5.96
N GLY A 369 -1.30 -5.68 -7.23
CA GLY A 369 -0.72 -6.39 -8.36
C GLY A 369 0.81 -6.42 -8.32
N GLN A 370 1.44 -5.28 -8.04
CA GLN A 370 2.90 -5.19 -7.89
C GLN A 370 3.40 -6.01 -6.69
N SER A 371 2.67 -5.94 -5.56
CA SER A 371 3.00 -6.63 -4.31
C SER A 371 3.12 -8.14 -4.50
N TYR A 372 2.21 -8.77 -5.23
CA TYR A 372 2.21 -10.21 -5.44
C TYR A 372 3.43 -10.74 -6.21
N TYR A 373 4.09 -9.91 -7.00
CA TYR A 373 5.28 -10.27 -7.76
C TYR A 373 6.61 -9.89 -7.07
N GLN A 374 6.57 -9.03 -6.06
CA GLN A 374 7.76 -8.45 -5.44
C GLN A 374 7.98 -8.87 -4.00
N LEU A 375 6.90 -8.94 -3.22
CA LEU A 375 6.98 -9.01 -1.77
C LEU A 375 6.61 -10.39 -1.25
N SER A 376 7.17 -10.77 -0.11
CA SER A 376 6.83 -12.02 0.56
C SER A 376 5.33 -12.08 0.91
N PRO A 377 4.76 -13.29 1.06
CA PRO A 377 3.32 -13.46 1.27
C PRO A 377 2.75 -12.74 2.50
N GLU A 378 3.57 -12.33 3.46
CA GLU A 378 3.17 -11.50 4.60
C GLU A 378 2.56 -10.16 4.14
N ALA A 379 2.98 -9.64 2.98
CA ALA A 379 2.42 -8.43 2.39
C ALA A 379 0.93 -8.57 2.01
N ASN A 380 0.44 -9.80 1.80
CA ASN A 380 -0.96 -10.06 1.49
C ASN A 380 -1.91 -9.66 2.62
N SER A 381 -1.41 -9.61 3.87
CA SER A 381 -2.19 -9.13 5.01
C SER A 381 -2.66 -7.68 4.85
N LEU A 382 -1.87 -6.84 4.17
CA LEU A 382 -2.28 -5.46 3.86
C LEU A 382 -3.40 -5.43 2.81
N ALA A 383 -3.34 -6.29 1.78
CA ALA A 383 -4.40 -6.44 0.80
C ALA A 383 -5.69 -6.98 1.43
N TYR A 384 -5.58 -7.98 2.31
CA TYR A 384 -6.69 -8.50 3.12
C TYR A 384 -7.37 -7.38 3.92
N LYS A 385 -6.57 -6.59 4.66
CA LYS A 385 -7.07 -5.46 5.46
C LYS A 385 -7.78 -4.42 4.59
N ALA A 386 -7.16 -4.03 3.47
CA ALA A 386 -7.71 -3.04 2.55
C ALA A 386 -9.07 -3.47 1.98
N ILE A 387 -9.20 -4.73 1.55
CA ILE A 387 -10.44 -5.30 1.00
C ILE A 387 -11.56 -5.27 2.04
N HIS A 388 -11.29 -5.72 3.27
CA HIS A 388 -12.28 -5.70 4.34
C HIS A 388 -12.65 -4.27 4.76
N GLU A 389 -11.71 -3.34 4.82
CA GLU A 389 -12.01 -1.94 5.06
C GLU A 389 -12.94 -1.36 3.98
N LEU A 390 -12.69 -1.62 2.68
CA LEU A 390 -13.55 -1.12 1.62
C LEU A 390 -15.01 -1.53 1.82
N VAL A 391 -15.25 -2.81 2.10
CA VAL A 391 -16.62 -3.34 2.21
C VAL A 391 -17.27 -3.01 3.56
N ASN A 392 -16.51 -2.95 4.64
CA ASN A 392 -17.03 -2.63 5.97
C ASN A 392 -17.34 -1.14 6.13
N TRP A 393 -16.73 -0.28 5.32
CA TRP A 393 -17.08 1.15 5.23
C TRP A 393 -18.18 1.43 4.20
N GLN A 394 -18.77 0.40 3.55
CA GLN A 394 -19.88 0.59 2.62
C GLN A 394 -21.04 1.34 3.28
N ARG A 395 -21.59 2.33 2.58
CA ARG A 395 -22.74 3.10 3.07
C ARG A 395 -24.01 2.27 3.11
N GLU A 396 -24.98 2.69 3.92
CA GLU A 396 -26.29 2.04 4.05
C GLU A 396 -27.03 1.93 2.72
N ASP A 397 -26.87 2.88 1.80
CA ASP A 397 -27.44 2.87 0.47
C ASP A 397 -26.74 1.91 -0.51
N GLY A 398 -25.71 1.19 -0.06
CA GLY A 398 -24.92 0.26 -0.85
C GLY A 398 -23.74 0.88 -1.59
N THR A 399 -23.52 2.18 -1.46
CA THR A 399 -22.40 2.88 -2.13
C THR A 399 -21.06 2.48 -1.51
N LEU A 400 -20.11 2.03 -2.33
CA LEU A 400 -18.68 2.00 -2.00
C LEU A 400 -18.06 3.37 -2.30
N TYR A 401 -16.99 3.72 -1.59
CA TYR A 401 -16.34 5.02 -1.76
C TYR A 401 -14.87 4.99 -1.35
N SER A 402 -14.16 6.06 -1.63
CA SER A 402 -12.71 6.17 -1.41
C SER A 402 -12.36 7.63 -1.01
N PRO A 403 -11.30 7.87 -0.23
CA PRO A 403 -10.48 6.88 0.43
C PRO A 403 -11.19 6.24 1.64
N VAL A 404 -10.73 5.08 2.08
CA VAL A 404 -11.18 4.40 3.29
C VAL A 404 -9.96 3.83 4.05
N PRO A 405 -9.98 3.81 5.41
CA PRO A 405 -10.96 4.43 6.32
C PRO A 405 -11.14 5.91 6.04
N ALA A 406 -12.35 6.44 6.21
CA ALA A 406 -12.66 7.80 5.79
C ALA A 406 -12.71 8.80 6.95
N GLY A 407 -11.96 9.89 6.83
CA GLY A 407 -12.00 11.02 7.74
C GLY A 407 -12.63 12.26 7.11
N SER A 408 -11.79 13.23 6.74
CA SER A 408 -12.25 14.54 6.21
C SER A 408 -12.75 14.52 4.76
N TRP A 409 -12.50 13.46 4.02
CA TRP A 409 -12.96 13.27 2.64
C TRP A 409 -13.54 11.87 2.45
N HIS A 410 -14.66 11.75 1.74
CA HIS A 410 -15.31 10.47 1.46
C HIS A 410 -16.28 10.60 0.30
N ASN A 411 -15.83 10.28 -0.91
CA ASN A 411 -16.65 10.34 -2.10
C ASN A 411 -16.65 9.02 -2.87
N GLU A 412 -17.80 8.70 -3.49
CA GLU A 412 -17.82 7.68 -4.51
C GLU A 412 -17.03 8.18 -5.74
N LEU A 413 -16.06 7.38 -6.18
CA LEU A 413 -15.41 7.51 -7.47
C LEU A 413 -15.79 6.29 -8.31
N PRO A 414 -16.84 6.36 -9.13
CA PRO A 414 -17.47 5.19 -9.76
C PRO A 414 -16.51 4.29 -10.53
N ALA A 415 -15.58 4.87 -11.30
CA ALA A 415 -14.59 4.11 -12.06
C ALA A 415 -13.64 3.33 -11.12
N GLN A 416 -13.16 3.97 -10.03
CA GLN A 416 -12.30 3.30 -9.05
C GLN A 416 -13.05 2.21 -8.30
N MET A 417 -14.32 2.45 -7.92
CA MET A 417 -15.11 1.44 -7.20
C MET A 417 -15.40 0.22 -8.08
N LEU A 418 -15.70 0.40 -9.35
CA LEU A 418 -15.82 -0.71 -10.28
C LEU A 418 -14.48 -1.43 -10.49
N ALA A 419 -13.37 -0.70 -10.59
CA ALA A 419 -12.04 -1.29 -10.70
C ALA A 419 -11.69 -2.13 -9.46
N SER A 420 -12.01 -1.65 -8.24
CA SER A 420 -11.71 -2.35 -6.99
C SER A 420 -12.38 -3.73 -6.88
N ILE A 421 -13.64 -3.85 -7.34
CA ILE A 421 -14.40 -5.11 -7.32
C ILE A 421 -14.25 -5.92 -8.62
N SER A 422 -13.44 -5.45 -9.58
CA SER A 422 -13.22 -6.10 -10.87
C SER A 422 -12.27 -7.30 -10.79
N THR A 423 -11.97 -7.85 -11.96
CA THR A 423 -10.96 -8.90 -12.14
C THR A 423 -9.54 -8.44 -11.77
N TYR A 424 -9.26 -7.13 -11.73
CA TYR A 424 -7.98 -6.54 -11.27
C TYR A 424 -7.94 -6.24 -9.76
N GLY A 425 -9.09 -6.26 -9.07
CA GLY A 425 -9.20 -6.06 -7.64
C GLY A 425 -9.47 -7.37 -6.89
N PHE A 426 -10.72 -7.60 -6.47
CA PHE A 426 -11.07 -8.74 -5.60
C PHE A 426 -10.72 -10.09 -6.20
N TRP A 427 -11.04 -10.32 -7.48
CA TRP A 427 -10.71 -11.61 -8.12
C TRP A 427 -9.21 -11.82 -8.25
N TYR A 428 -8.44 -10.75 -8.47
CA TYR A 428 -6.98 -10.81 -8.56
C TYR A 428 -6.35 -11.21 -7.22
N TYR A 429 -6.85 -10.64 -6.12
CA TYR A 429 -6.47 -11.06 -4.77
C TYR A 429 -6.68 -12.56 -4.57
N TYR A 430 -7.87 -13.07 -4.92
CA TYR A 430 -8.18 -14.49 -4.79
C TYR A 430 -7.26 -15.37 -5.65
N LEU A 431 -7.01 -14.99 -6.88
CA LEU A 431 -6.10 -15.75 -7.75
C LEU A 431 -4.70 -15.88 -7.14
N HIS A 432 -4.17 -14.82 -6.54
CA HIS A 432 -2.84 -14.81 -5.97
C HIS A 432 -2.75 -15.47 -4.60
N THR A 433 -3.77 -15.34 -3.76
CA THR A 433 -3.77 -15.84 -2.37
C THR A 433 -4.45 -17.19 -2.20
N GLY A 434 -5.51 -17.46 -2.97
CA GLY A 434 -6.37 -18.62 -2.78
C GLY A 434 -7.32 -18.49 -1.59
N ASP A 435 -7.51 -17.27 -1.05
CA ASP A 435 -8.34 -16.97 0.12
C ASP A 435 -9.82 -16.87 -0.28
N ALA A 436 -10.51 -18.00 -0.22
CA ALA A 436 -11.93 -18.09 -0.54
C ALA A 436 -12.83 -17.52 0.57
N GLU A 437 -12.36 -17.48 1.81
CA GLU A 437 -13.11 -16.94 2.95
C GLU A 437 -13.32 -15.43 2.77
N THR A 438 -12.27 -14.70 2.48
CA THR A 438 -12.38 -13.27 2.15
C THR A 438 -13.37 -13.04 1.00
N MET A 439 -13.38 -13.88 -0.04
CA MET A 439 -14.34 -13.72 -1.14
C MET A 439 -15.79 -13.92 -0.68
N ALA A 440 -16.03 -14.86 0.20
CA ALA A 440 -17.36 -15.08 0.78
C ALA A 440 -17.80 -13.88 1.66
N ASP A 441 -16.89 -13.33 2.44
CA ASP A 441 -17.16 -12.19 3.32
C ASP A 441 -17.50 -10.91 2.55
N VAL A 442 -16.84 -10.68 1.42
CA VAL A 442 -17.00 -9.41 0.66
C VAL A 442 -18.10 -9.47 -0.40
N TYR A 443 -18.52 -10.65 -0.84
CA TYR A 443 -19.50 -10.79 -1.90
C TYR A 443 -20.83 -10.08 -1.63
N PRO A 444 -21.42 -10.12 -0.42
CA PRO A 444 -22.67 -9.40 -0.13
C PRO A 444 -22.55 -7.89 -0.36
N ALA A 445 -21.42 -7.28 0.00
CA ALA A 445 -21.20 -5.85 -0.22
C ALA A 445 -20.98 -5.52 -1.71
N MET A 446 -20.23 -6.35 -2.42
CA MET A 446 -20.05 -6.28 -3.86
C MET A 446 -21.40 -6.34 -4.60
N LYS A 447 -22.25 -7.31 -4.23
CA LYS A 447 -23.60 -7.48 -4.79
C LYS A 447 -24.47 -6.25 -4.57
N ARG A 448 -24.47 -5.66 -3.36
CA ARG A 448 -25.19 -4.43 -3.05
C ARG A 448 -24.72 -3.26 -3.91
N TYR A 449 -23.40 -3.11 -4.10
CA TYR A 449 -22.86 -2.04 -4.95
C TYR A 449 -23.23 -2.24 -6.41
N LEU A 450 -23.10 -3.46 -6.94
CA LEU A 450 -23.49 -3.78 -8.33
C LEU A 450 -24.99 -3.55 -8.59
N ALA A 451 -25.85 -3.70 -7.59
CA ALA A 451 -27.28 -3.42 -7.71
C ALA A 451 -27.60 -1.93 -7.96
N LEU A 452 -26.66 -1.02 -7.69
CA LEU A 452 -26.79 0.40 -7.99
C LEU A 452 -26.53 0.74 -9.48
N TRP A 453 -26.01 -0.23 -10.25
CA TRP A 453 -25.62 -0.04 -11.63
C TRP A 453 -26.68 -0.59 -12.58
N THR A 454 -27.17 0.29 -13.46
CA THR A 454 -28.17 -0.04 -14.46
C THR A 454 -27.60 0.16 -15.86
N LEU A 455 -28.34 -0.28 -16.88
CA LEU A 455 -28.03 -0.01 -18.27
C LEU A 455 -28.97 1.08 -18.81
N ASP A 456 -28.46 1.95 -19.67
CA ASP A 456 -29.24 2.91 -20.42
C ASP A 456 -29.98 2.25 -21.61
N GLU A 457 -30.81 3.01 -22.30
CA GLU A 457 -31.60 2.56 -23.48
C GLU A 457 -30.72 2.04 -24.63
N ASP A 458 -29.47 2.53 -24.72
CA ASP A 458 -28.48 2.06 -25.70
C ASP A 458 -27.83 0.72 -25.32
N GLY A 459 -28.03 0.26 -24.07
CA GLY A 459 -27.51 -0.99 -23.51
C GLY A 459 -26.12 -0.85 -22.88
N LEU A 460 -25.55 0.35 -22.84
CA LEU A 460 -24.34 0.65 -22.09
C LEU A 460 -24.66 0.91 -20.61
N THR A 461 -23.64 0.83 -19.78
CA THR A 461 -23.73 1.21 -18.37
C THR A 461 -24.20 2.64 -18.23
N ALA A 462 -25.27 2.85 -17.44
CA ALA A 462 -25.79 4.17 -17.14
C ALA A 462 -24.72 5.04 -16.47
N PHE A 463 -24.60 6.29 -16.90
CA PHE A 463 -23.62 7.20 -16.32
C PHE A 463 -23.97 7.50 -14.87
N ARG A 464 -23.05 7.16 -13.96
CA ARG A 464 -23.13 7.46 -12.55
C ARG A 464 -22.04 8.46 -12.18
N LYS A 465 -22.44 9.67 -11.77
CA LYS A 465 -21.51 10.73 -11.43
C LYS A 465 -20.73 10.42 -10.15
N GLY A 466 -21.41 9.78 -9.16
CA GLY A 466 -20.87 9.67 -7.81
C GLY A 466 -20.62 11.04 -7.17
N GLY A 467 -19.69 11.08 -6.22
CA GLY A 467 -19.18 12.32 -5.67
C GLY A 467 -18.18 13.02 -6.61
N TRP A 468 -17.45 12.21 -7.39
CA TRP A 468 -16.50 12.69 -8.38
C TRP A 468 -16.34 11.67 -9.52
N SER A 469 -16.69 12.08 -10.72
CA SER A 469 -16.63 11.23 -11.93
C SER A 469 -15.21 11.11 -12.51
N TRP A 470 -14.20 10.96 -11.65
CA TRP A 470 -12.81 10.80 -12.05
C TRP A 470 -12.57 9.42 -12.67
N GLY A 471 -11.90 9.37 -13.81
CA GLY A 471 -11.53 8.12 -14.49
C GLY A 471 -10.02 7.95 -14.68
N ASP A 472 -9.31 9.07 -14.78
CA ASP A 472 -7.87 9.16 -14.96
C ASP A 472 -7.43 10.63 -14.88
N TRP A 473 -6.13 10.90 -14.68
CA TRP A 473 -5.54 12.22 -14.81
C TRP A 473 -5.16 12.61 -16.25
N GLY A 474 -5.34 11.72 -17.22
CA GLY A 474 -5.10 12.02 -18.63
C GLY A 474 -6.17 12.94 -19.25
N TYR A 475 -6.01 13.22 -20.53
CA TYR A 475 -6.92 14.09 -21.30
C TYR A 475 -7.98 13.27 -22.04
N ASP A 476 -9.08 13.92 -22.44
CA ASP A 476 -10.06 13.38 -23.37
C ASP A 476 -10.56 11.98 -22.99
N ILE A 477 -11.22 11.87 -21.84
CA ILE A 477 -11.73 10.60 -21.32
C ILE A 477 -13.15 10.36 -21.82
N ASP A 478 -13.38 9.31 -22.60
CA ASP A 478 -14.72 8.82 -22.93
C ASP A 478 -15.29 8.03 -21.72
N MET A 479 -15.83 8.77 -20.75
CA MET A 479 -16.32 8.20 -19.48
C MET A 479 -17.45 7.17 -19.68
N ARG A 480 -18.23 7.26 -20.75
CA ARG A 480 -19.30 6.30 -21.04
C ARG A 480 -18.73 4.91 -21.31
N LEU A 481 -17.74 4.84 -22.19
CA LEU A 481 -17.09 3.59 -22.52
C LEU A 481 -16.17 3.11 -21.41
N LEU A 482 -15.48 4.01 -20.70
CA LEU A 482 -14.62 3.65 -19.58
C LEU A 482 -15.41 2.98 -18.43
N LEU A 483 -16.53 3.56 -18.02
CA LEU A 483 -17.40 2.98 -17.00
C LEU A 483 -18.00 1.65 -17.45
N ALA A 484 -18.40 1.54 -18.74
CA ALA A 484 -18.94 0.30 -19.28
C ALA A 484 -17.90 -0.85 -19.25
N ALA A 485 -16.65 -0.55 -19.58
CA ALA A 485 -15.56 -1.53 -19.52
C ALA A 485 -15.27 -1.99 -18.07
N TRP A 486 -15.18 -1.07 -17.12
CA TRP A 486 -14.99 -1.40 -15.71
C TRP A 486 -16.19 -2.18 -15.14
N HIS A 487 -17.41 -1.80 -15.50
CA HIS A 487 -18.61 -2.55 -15.07
C HIS A 487 -18.61 -3.96 -15.64
N TYR A 488 -18.21 -4.14 -16.90
CA TYR A 488 -18.05 -5.48 -17.50
C TYR A 488 -17.10 -6.37 -16.68
N LEU A 489 -15.92 -5.86 -16.32
CA LEU A 489 -14.92 -6.60 -15.53
C LEU A 489 -15.38 -6.84 -14.08
N ALA A 490 -16.13 -5.90 -13.50
CA ALA A 490 -16.73 -6.09 -12.18
C ALA A 490 -17.78 -7.19 -12.17
N LEU A 491 -18.64 -7.26 -13.22
CA LEU A 491 -19.62 -8.33 -13.40
C LEU A 491 -18.95 -9.69 -13.62
N GLU A 492 -17.81 -9.73 -14.33
CA GLU A 492 -17.05 -10.95 -14.51
C GLU A 492 -16.49 -11.46 -13.17
N SER A 493 -15.90 -10.57 -12.39
CA SER A 493 -15.42 -10.87 -11.04
C SER A 493 -16.57 -11.37 -10.15
N ALA A 494 -17.72 -10.69 -10.19
CA ALA A 494 -18.89 -11.09 -9.40
C ALA A 494 -19.41 -12.48 -9.77
N ALA A 495 -19.49 -12.80 -11.08
CA ALA A 495 -19.90 -14.11 -11.52
C ALA A 495 -18.95 -15.23 -11.06
N ASN A 496 -17.64 -14.95 -11.11
CA ASN A 496 -16.62 -15.89 -10.65
C ASN A 496 -16.68 -16.10 -9.12
N ILE A 497 -16.90 -15.03 -8.35
CA ILE A 497 -17.04 -15.12 -6.89
C ILE A 497 -18.37 -15.78 -6.50
N ALA A 498 -19.46 -15.50 -7.22
CA ALA A 498 -20.75 -16.14 -7.01
C ALA A 498 -20.70 -17.68 -7.19
N GLU A 499 -19.90 -18.16 -8.15
CA GLU A 499 -19.66 -19.59 -8.33
C GLU A 499 -18.90 -20.20 -7.15
N LEU A 500 -17.95 -19.44 -6.60
CA LEU A 500 -17.12 -19.85 -5.46
C LEU A 500 -17.89 -19.88 -4.13
N THR A 501 -18.90 -19.01 -3.97
CA THR A 501 -19.59 -18.75 -2.69
C THR A 501 -20.99 -19.35 -2.62
N ASP A 502 -21.32 -20.33 -3.48
CA ASP A 502 -22.63 -20.97 -3.60
C ASP A 502 -23.79 -19.99 -3.96
N GLU A 503 -23.48 -18.81 -4.49
CA GLU A 503 -24.44 -17.80 -4.95
C GLU A 503 -24.68 -17.88 -6.48
N ALA A 504 -24.57 -19.08 -7.04
CA ALA A 504 -24.66 -19.32 -8.49
C ALA A 504 -25.96 -18.83 -9.15
N ALA A 505 -27.00 -18.58 -8.35
CA ALA A 505 -28.27 -18.00 -8.83
C ALA A 505 -28.12 -16.59 -9.40
N ASP A 506 -27.08 -15.84 -9.01
CA ASP A 506 -26.80 -14.48 -9.48
C ASP A 506 -26.10 -14.48 -10.85
N ILE A 507 -25.38 -15.55 -11.21
CA ILE A 507 -24.53 -15.63 -12.42
C ILE A 507 -25.30 -15.32 -13.71
N PRO A 508 -26.52 -15.84 -13.96
CA PRO A 508 -27.24 -15.55 -15.21
C PRO A 508 -27.50 -14.07 -15.44
N GLU A 509 -27.78 -13.31 -14.37
CA GLU A 509 -28.01 -11.88 -14.49
C GLU A 509 -26.71 -11.13 -14.78
N TYR A 510 -25.60 -11.43 -14.11
CA TYR A 510 -24.30 -10.85 -14.40
C TYR A 510 -23.87 -11.11 -15.85
N ARG A 511 -24.03 -12.33 -16.35
CA ARG A 511 -23.71 -12.67 -17.75
C ARG A 511 -24.63 -11.95 -18.73
N ARG A 512 -25.93 -11.82 -18.42
CA ARG A 512 -26.88 -11.05 -19.24
C ARG A 512 -26.47 -9.58 -19.38
N LEU A 513 -26.07 -8.95 -18.26
CA LEU A 513 -25.60 -7.56 -18.26
C LEU A 513 -24.29 -7.42 -19.05
N GLN A 514 -23.33 -8.35 -18.88
CA GLN A 514 -22.08 -8.37 -19.67
C GLN A 514 -22.39 -8.47 -21.18
N ASP A 515 -23.25 -9.37 -21.58
CA ASP A 515 -23.66 -9.53 -23.00
C ASP A 515 -24.27 -8.26 -23.55
N SER A 516 -25.09 -7.56 -22.77
CA SER A 516 -25.72 -6.29 -23.18
C SER A 516 -24.66 -5.20 -23.34
N ILE A 517 -23.76 -5.05 -22.37
CA ILE A 517 -22.67 -4.10 -22.42
C ILE A 517 -21.76 -4.37 -23.63
N ALA A 518 -21.35 -5.62 -23.84
CA ALA A 518 -20.48 -6.00 -24.96
C ALA A 518 -21.11 -5.68 -26.32
N LYS A 519 -22.41 -5.96 -26.48
CA LYS A 519 -23.16 -5.65 -27.71
C LYS A 519 -23.25 -4.13 -27.93
N ALA A 520 -23.55 -3.37 -26.89
CA ALA A 520 -23.68 -1.92 -26.96
C ALA A 520 -22.31 -1.25 -27.21
N TYR A 521 -21.28 -1.70 -26.53
CA TYR A 521 -19.90 -1.24 -26.72
C TYR A 521 -19.44 -1.46 -28.17
N ASN A 522 -19.72 -2.63 -28.75
CA ASN A 522 -19.40 -2.93 -30.14
C ASN A 522 -20.16 -2.06 -31.15
N LYS A 523 -21.35 -1.51 -30.82
CA LYS A 523 -22.02 -0.52 -31.68
C LYS A 523 -21.28 0.82 -31.73
N CYS A 524 -20.41 1.09 -30.75
CA CYS A 524 -19.57 2.30 -30.74
C CYS A 524 -18.30 2.15 -31.60
N TRP A 525 -18.10 0.99 -32.25
CA TRP A 525 -17.06 0.80 -33.25
C TRP A 525 -17.38 1.55 -34.55
N ASN A 526 -16.53 2.48 -34.93
CA ASN A 526 -16.73 3.32 -36.12
C ASN A 526 -16.01 2.83 -37.37
N GLY A 527 -15.40 1.64 -37.33
CA GLY A 527 -14.57 1.05 -38.38
C GLY A 527 -13.07 1.25 -38.17
N LYS A 528 -12.66 2.09 -37.24
CA LYS A 528 -11.28 2.44 -36.93
C LYS A 528 -10.98 2.26 -35.42
N GLU A 529 -11.92 2.67 -34.59
CA GLU A 529 -11.74 2.81 -33.14
C GLU A 529 -13.08 2.76 -32.42
N TYR A 530 -13.05 2.50 -31.12
CA TYR A 530 -14.22 2.65 -30.26
C TYR A 530 -14.35 4.09 -29.78
N ARG A 531 -15.54 4.66 -29.96
CA ARG A 531 -15.87 6.02 -29.58
C ARG A 531 -17.36 6.14 -29.35
N HIS A 532 -17.78 6.63 -28.18
CA HIS A 532 -19.20 6.84 -27.93
C HIS A 532 -19.74 7.97 -28.85
N PRO A 533 -20.92 7.83 -29.51
CA PRO A 533 -21.43 8.83 -30.44
C PRO A 533 -21.66 10.23 -29.87
N SER A 534 -21.91 10.33 -28.54
CA SER A 534 -22.09 11.63 -27.86
C SER A 534 -20.79 12.22 -27.31
N TYR A 535 -19.64 11.53 -27.46
CA TYR A 535 -18.37 12.03 -27.00
C TYR A 535 -17.74 12.97 -28.01
N ASP A 536 -17.35 14.18 -27.60
CA ASP A 536 -16.87 15.27 -28.44
C ASP A 536 -15.36 15.55 -28.33
N GLY A 537 -14.65 14.93 -27.34
CA GLY A 537 -13.19 15.04 -27.19
C GLY A 537 -12.40 14.29 -28.27
N ALA A 538 -11.07 14.30 -28.21
CA ALA A 538 -10.23 13.44 -29.05
C ALA A 538 -10.42 11.96 -28.66
N THR A 539 -10.20 11.02 -29.58
CA THR A 539 -10.47 9.61 -29.29
C THR A 539 -9.55 9.08 -28.20
N ASP A 540 -10.15 8.43 -27.23
CA ASP A 540 -9.51 7.97 -26.00
C ASP A 540 -8.80 6.61 -26.20
N ASP A 541 -7.49 6.56 -25.99
CA ASP A 541 -6.69 5.32 -26.06
C ASP A 541 -7.04 4.32 -24.96
N ARG A 542 -7.48 4.78 -23.78
CA ARG A 542 -7.85 3.92 -22.63
C ARG A 542 -9.05 3.04 -22.92
N VAL A 543 -10.13 3.61 -23.49
CA VAL A 543 -11.33 2.82 -23.79
C VAL A 543 -11.07 1.82 -24.91
N ASN A 544 -10.19 2.15 -25.83
CA ASN A 544 -9.76 1.23 -26.89
C ASN A 544 -8.87 0.08 -26.32
N ALA A 545 -8.02 0.37 -25.37
CA ALA A 545 -7.28 -0.65 -24.61
C ALA A 545 -8.22 -1.53 -23.78
N MET A 546 -9.15 -0.93 -23.07
CA MET A 546 -10.13 -1.67 -22.26
C MET A 546 -11.04 -2.56 -23.11
N ALA A 547 -11.34 -2.19 -24.36
CA ALA A 547 -12.06 -3.07 -25.29
C ALA A 547 -11.30 -4.37 -25.61
N ILE A 548 -9.96 -4.30 -25.68
CA ILE A 548 -9.09 -5.48 -25.86
C ILE A 548 -9.04 -6.30 -24.57
N ILE A 549 -8.85 -5.63 -23.43
CA ILE A 549 -8.72 -6.27 -22.11
C ILE A 549 -9.98 -7.05 -21.75
N THR A 550 -11.15 -6.46 -21.96
CA THR A 550 -12.45 -7.12 -21.73
C THR A 550 -12.77 -8.23 -22.71
N GLY A 551 -12.01 -8.35 -23.82
CA GLY A 551 -12.32 -9.26 -24.93
C GLY A 551 -13.53 -8.82 -25.76
N ILE A 552 -14.06 -7.60 -25.57
CA ILE A 552 -15.14 -7.02 -26.38
C ILE A 552 -14.65 -6.79 -27.83
N ALA A 553 -13.41 -6.31 -27.99
CA ALA A 553 -12.76 -6.23 -29.29
C ALA A 553 -12.29 -7.61 -29.74
N ASP A 554 -12.81 -8.09 -30.86
CA ASP A 554 -12.31 -9.31 -31.51
C ASP A 554 -11.03 -9.04 -32.31
N THR A 555 -10.32 -10.11 -32.68
CA THR A 555 -9.02 -10.03 -33.36
C THR A 555 -9.04 -9.28 -34.68
N SER A 556 -10.18 -9.17 -35.36
CA SER A 556 -10.30 -8.44 -36.64
C SER A 556 -10.11 -6.94 -36.51
N LYS A 557 -10.18 -6.41 -35.28
CA LYS A 557 -10.03 -4.99 -34.95
C LYS A 557 -8.62 -4.61 -34.52
N TYR A 558 -7.77 -5.60 -34.19
CA TYR A 558 -6.49 -5.34 -33.54
C TYR A 558 -5.53 -4.47 -34.35
N ASP A 559 -5.47 -4.67 -35.68
CA ASP A 559 -4.61 -3.86 -36.55
C ASP A 559 -5.06 -2.37 -36.56
N ALA A 560 -6.37 -2.12 -36.62
CA ALA A 560 -6.89 -0.77 -36.56
C ALA A 560 -6.67 -0.10 -35.19
N LEU A 561 -6.85 -0.87 -34.11
CA LEU A 561 -6.57 -0.40 -32.75
C LEU A 561 -5.09 -0.13 -32.52
N PHE A 562 -4.21 -0.91 -33.14
CA PHE A 562 -2.78 -0.66 -33.09
C PHE A 562 -2.41 0.68 -33.76
N GLU A 563 -2.98 0.97 -34.96
CA GLU A 563 -2.78 2.28 -35.59
C GLU A 563 -3.31 3.42 -34.69
N HIS A 564 -4.46 3.22 -34.04
CA HIS A 564 -4.99 4.17 -33.07
C HIS A 564 -4.01 4.45 -31.92
N PHE A 565 -3.40 3.43 -31.30
CA PHE A 565 -2.42 3.61 -30.21
C PHE A 565 -1.13 4.33 -30.64
N LYS A 566 -0.79 4.33 -31.91
CA LYS A 566 0.34 5.11 -32.44
C LYS A 566 0.02 6.61 -32.55
N GLU A 567 -1.24 6.95 -32.71
CA GLU A 567 -1.70 8.32 -32.89
C GLU A 567 -2.12 9.01 -31.56
N HIS A 568 -2.45 8.23 -30.52
CA HIS A 568 -3.01 8.73 -29.27
C HIS A 568 -2.25 8.26 -28.04
N GLU A 569 -1.91 9.21 -27.15
CA GLU A 569 -1.19 8.98 -25.88
C GLU A 569 -1.84 9.82 -24.77
N HIS A 570 -3.14 9.64 -24.54
CA HIS A 570 -3.93 10.44 -23.60
C HIS A 570 -3.87 9.91 -22.16
N ALA A 571 -3.61 8.61 -21.97
CA ALA A 571 -3.56 7.99 -20.64
C ALA A 571 -2.52 8.64 -19.72
N SER A 572 -2.84 8.82 -18.45
CA SER A 572 -1.86 9.11 -17.42
C SER A 572 -1.07 7.84 -17.04
N PRO A 573 -0.02 7.93 -16.20
CA PRO A 573 0.70 6.75 -15.74
C PRO A 573 -0.21 5.66 -15.14
N TYR A 574 -1.32 6.03 -14.48
CA TYR A 574 -2.31 5.11 -13.93
C TYR A 574 -2.92 4.19 -15.00
N MET A 575 -3.48 4.77 -16.06
CA MET A 575 -4.17 4.01 -17.11
C MET A 575 -3.25 3.49 -18.20
N GLU A 576 -2.03 3.98 -18.31
CA GLU A 576 -1.05 3.54 -19.32
C GLU A 576 -0.71 2.05 -19.15
N LYS A 577 -0.76 1.50 -17.93
CA LYS A 577 -0.64 0.06 -17.69
C LYS A 577 -1.55 -0.76 -18.61
N TYR A 578 -2.81 -0.37 -18.71
CA TYR A 578 -3.82 -1.10 -19.48
C TYR A 578 -3.60 -0.94 -21.00
N VAL A 579 -3.11 0.22 -21.43
CA VAL A 579 -2.73 0.43 -22.83
C VAL A 579 -1.54 -0.46 -23.21
N LEU A 580 -0.51 -0.52 -22.35
CA LEU A 580 0.65 -1.37 -22.57
C LEU A 580 0.30 -2.86 -22.53
N GLU A 581 -0.57 -3.27 -21.60
CA GLU A 581 -1.09 -4.63 -21.52
C GLU A 581 -1.85 -5.03 -22.80
N ALA A 582 -2.73 -4.17 -23.30
CA ALA A 582 -3.47 -4.39 -24.53
C ALA A 582 -2.54 -4.54 -25.74
N LEU A 583 -1.52 -3.70 -25.85
CA LEU A 583 -0.51 -3.77 -26.91
C LEU A 583 0.27 -5.09 -26.89
N VAL A 584 0.69 -5.56 -25.70
CA VAL A 584 1.40 -6.84 -25.60
C VAL A 584 0.47 -8.00 -25.92
N LYS A 585 -0.76 -8.01 -25.44
CA LYS A 585 -1.78 -9.04 -25.70
C LYS A 585 -2.13 -9.17 -27.21
N THR A 586 -2.05 -8.08 -27.96
CA THR A 586 -2.34 -8.06 -29.41
C THR A 586 -1.12 -8.31 -30.29
N GLY A 587 0.01 -8.70 -29.71
CA GLY A 587 1.24 -9.03 -30.45
C GLY A 587 2.15 -7.85 -30.76
N HIS A 588 1.83 -6.65 -30.27
CA HIS A 588 2.60 -5.43 -30.50
C HIS A 588 3.58 -5.11 -29.34
N GLY A 589 4.16 -6.15 -28.71
CA GLY A 589 5.00 -6.01 -27.53
C GLY A 589 6.24 -5.15 -27.74
N ALA A 590 6.86 -5.18 -28.91
CA ALA A 590 8.01 -4.32 -29.24
C ALA A 590 7.62 -2.83 -29.18
N TYR A 591 6.50 -2.47 -29.80
CA TYR A 591 5.98 -1.12 -29.74
C TYR A 591 5.56 -0.72 -28.30
N ALA A 592 4.97 -1.67 -27.56
CA ALA A 592 4.63 -1.42 -26.14
C ALA A 592 5.87 -1.04 -25.33
N LEU A 593 7.00 -1.70 -25.53
CA LEU A 593 8.27 -1.36 -24.87
C LEU A 593 8.82 0.01 -25.31
N ASP A 594 8.73 0.34 -26.60
CA ASP A 594 9.16 1.65 -27.11
C ASP A 594 8.30 2.77 -26.53
N ARG A 595 6.95 2.60 -26.52
CA ARG A 595 6.00 3.53 -25.90
C ARG A 595 6.26 3.68 -24.40
N PHE A 596 6.47 2.57 -23.70
CA PHE A 596 6.83 2.57 -22.27
C PHE A 596 8.12 3.38 -22.03
N LYS A 597 9.21 3.08 -22.72
CA LYS A 597 10.48 3.78 -22.56
C LYS A 597 10.38 5.28 -22.87
N LYS A 598 9.61 5.63 -23.91
CA LYS A 598 9.36 7.01 -24.28
C LYS A 598 8.67 7.78 -23.15
N ARG A 599 7.59 7.20 -22.60
CA ARG A 599 6.71 7.90 -21.65
C ARG A 599 7.24 7.86 -20.22
N PHE A 600 7.73 6.71 -19.76
CA PHE A 600 8.27 6.55 -18.41
C PHE A 600 9.75 6.93 -18.30
N GLY A 601 10.46 7.04 -19.41
CA GLY A 601 11.90 7.36 -19.44
C GLY A 601 12.32 8.54 -18.57
N PRO A 602 11.63 9.69 -18.64
CA PRO A 602 11.96 10.84 -17.80
C PRO A 602 11.95 10.51 -16.30
N MET A 603 10.92 9.84 -15.78
CA MET A 603 10.85 9.49 -14.35
C MET A 603 11.80 8.34 -13.97
N ILE A 604 12.10 7.42 -14.91
CA ILE A 604 13.06 6.34 -14.68
C ILE A 604 14.49 6.89 -14.54
N SER A 605 14.87 7.83 -15.41
CA SER A 605 16.22 8.41 -15.48
C SER A 605 16.42 9.59 -14.57
N ASP A 606 15.39 10.04 -13.83
CA ASP A 606 15.52 11.17 -12.92
C ASP A 606 16.59 10.89 -11.86
N PRO A 607 17.61 11.78 -11.71
CA PRO A 607 18.74 11.55 -10.81
C PRO A 607 18.45 11.91 -9.35
N VAL A 608 17.37 12.64 -9.09
CA VAL A 608 16.99 13.10 -7.74
C VAL A 608 16.10 12.07 -7.07
N TYR A 609 15.04 11.66 -7.73
CA TYR A 609 14.01 10.79 -7.18
C TYR A 609 14.27 9.31 -7.48
N THR A 610 14.21 8.50 -6.45
CA THR A 610 14.39 7.03 -6.54
C THR A 610 13.05 6.29 -6.66
N THR A 611 11.96 7.06 -6.81
CA THR A 611 10.57 6.63 -6.92
C THR A 611 9.95 7.10 -8.23
N LEU A 612 8.73 6.61 -8.53
CA LEU A 612 7.96 6.97 -9.71
C LEU A 612 6.96 8.09 -9.37
N PHE A 613 6.56 8.87 -10.38
CA PHE A 613 5.75 10.08 -10.23
C PHE A 613 4.26 9.78 -10.42
N GLU A 614 3.41 10.62 -9.86
CA GLU A 614 1.96 10.60 -10.06
C GLU A 614 1.57 10.91 -11.51
N SER A 615 2.22 11.89 -12.09
CA SER A 615 2.02 12.38 -13.45
C SER A 615 3.26 12.16 -14.31
N TRP A 616 3.16 12.42 -15.61
CA TRP A 616 4.32 12.33 -16.54
C TRP A 616 5.44 13.31 -16.18
N GLU A 617 5.12 14.41 -15.52
CA GLU A 617 6.04 15.48 -15.15
C GLU A 617 5.96 15.76 -13.64
N VAL A 618 7.06 16.19 -13.05
CA VAL A 618 7.08 16.72 -11.69
C VAL A 618 6.20 17.98 -11.62
N GLY A 619 5.25 18.01 -10.69
CA GLY A 619 4.29 19.11 -10.57
C GLY A 619 3.15 19.10 -11.59
N GLY A 620 2.93 17.98 -12.29
CA GLY A 620 1.83 17.78 -13.23
C GLY A 620 0.45 17.80 -12.59
N TYR A 621 -0.53 17.08 -13.18
CA TYR A 621 -1.91 17.04 -12.69
C TYR A 621 -2.03 16.81 -11.18
N GLY A 622 -2.97 17.54 -10.55
CA GLY A 622 -3.20 17.43 -9.11
C GLY A 622 -2.07 17.96 -8.24
N GLY A 623 -1.04 18.59 -8.83
CA GLY A 623 0.16 19.03 -8.13
C GLY A 623 1.22 17.94 -7.97
N GLY A 624 0.97 16.75 -8.47
CA GLY A 624 1.81 15.57 -8.70
C GLY A 624 2.86 15.24 -7.62
N SER A 625 2.66 14.14 -6.89
CA SER A 625 3.72 13.60 -6.04
C SER A 625 4.79 12.88 -6.87
N THR A 626 6.00 12.79 -6.33
CA THR A 626 7.14 12.09 -6.97
C THR A 626 7.37 10.68 -6.42
N ASN A 627 6.38 10.14 -5.71
CA ASN A 627 6.43 8.82 -5.06
C ASN A 627 5.05 8.14 -5.08
N HIS A 628 4.49 7.97 -6.27
CA HIS A 628 3.13 7.48 -6.51
C HIS A 628 3.13 6.10 -7.16
N ALA A 629 2.69 5.08 -6.42
CA ALA A 629 2.93 3.69 -6.81
C ALA A 629 2.06 3.18 -7.97
N TRP A 630 0.97 3.86 -8.35
CA TRP A 630 0.22 3.45 -9.54
C TRP A 630 1.05 3.45 -10.82
N SER A 631 2.08 4.30 -10.90
CA SER A 631 3.01 4.35 -12.03
C SER A 631 3.88 3.10 -12.17
N GLY A 632 3.92 2.24 -11.16
CA GLY A 632 4.58 0.93 -11.20
C GLY A 632 3.80 -0.15 -11.93
N GLY A 633 2.61 0.12 -12.46
CA GLY A 633 1.71 -0.89 -13.05
C GLY A 633 2.31 -1.71 -14.20
N MET A 634 3.27 -1.16 -14.97
CA MET A 634 3.99 -1.92 -16.01
C MET A 634 4.74 -3.14 -15.45
N LEU A 635 5.08 -3.16 -14.15
CA LEU A 635 5.70 -4.30 -13.49
C LEU A 635 4.86 -5.58 -13.67
N THR A 636 3.54 -5.49 -13.48
CA THR A 636 2.64 -6.63 -13.68
C THR A 636 2.56 -7.05 -15.14
N VAL A 637 2.61 -6.10 -16.09
CA VAL A 637 2.65 -6.41 -17.53
C VAL A 637 3.94 -7.14 -17.88
N ILE A 638 5.07 -6.74 -17.32
CA ILE A 638 6.36 -7.44 -17.49
C ILE A 638 6.25 -8.87 -16.96
N ALA A 639 5.79 -9.05 -15.74
CA ALA A 639 5.70 -10.35 -15.09
C ALA A 639 4.74 -11.30 -15.84
N GLU A 640 3.54 -10.81 -16.18
CA GLU A 640 2.48 -11.63 -16.75
C GLU A 640 2.53 -11.79 -18.26
N ASN A 641 2.92 -10.75 -18.99
CA ASN A 641 2.76 -10.72 -20.43
C ASN A 641 4.09 -10.77 -21.20
N ILE A 642 5.21 -10.46 -20.52
CA ILE A 642 6.57 -10.61 -21.09
C ILE A 642 7.24 -11.86 -20.52
N CYS A 643 7.35 -11.99 -19.19
CA CYS A 643 7.87 -13.21 -18.56
C CYS A 643 6.85 -14.37 -18.61
N GLY A 644 5.57 -14.05 -18.78
CA GLY A 644 4.50 -15.01 -19.02
C GLY A 644 4.08 -15.80 -17.78
N LEU A 645 4.28 -15.27 -16.57
CA LEU A 645 3.94 -15.94 -15.32
C LEU A 645 2.57 -15.47 -14.79
N ARG A 646 1.57 -16.35 -14.84
CA ARG A 646 0.21 -16.06 -14.36
C ARG A 646 -0.38 -17.22 -13.57
N PRO A 647 -1.07 -16.99 -12.46
CA PRO A 647 -1.85 -18.04 -11.80
C PRO A 647 -3.04 -18.44 -12.68
N LEU A 648 -3.25 -19.74 -12.85
CA LEU A 648 -4.42 -20.31 -13.54
C LEU A 648 -5.45 -20.86 -12.53
N VAL A 649 -4.96 -21.31 -11.37
CA VAL A 649 -5.77 -21.81 -10.28
C VAL A 649 -5.38 -21.03 -9.02
N PRO A 650 -6.35 -20.57 -8.22
CA PRO A 650 -6.11 -19.73 -7.07
C PRO A 650 -5.03 -20.28 -6.12
N GLY A 651 -4.23 -19.38 -5.57
CA GLY A 651 -3.10 -19.72 -4.70
C GLY A 651 -1.94 -20.38 -5.46
N TRP A 652 -1.82 -20.13 -6.78
CA TRP A 652 -0.75 -20.67 -7.63
C TRP A 652 -0.67 -22.19 -7.66
N LYS A 653 -1.75 -22.89 -7.35
CA LYS A 653 -1.81 -24.36 -7.41
C LYS A 653 -1.49 -24.88 -8.82
N GLU A 654 -1.96 -24.16 -9.82
CA GLU A 654 -1.55 -24.29 -11.21
C GLU A 654 -1.28 -22.91 -11.80
N PHE A 655 -0.23 -22.79 -12.63
CA PHE A 655 0.15 -21.54 -13.24
C PHE A 655 0.64 -21.72 -14.67
N GLU A 656 0.55 -20.66 -15.44
CA GLU A 656 1.06 -20.58 -16.80
C GLU A 656 2.49 -20.03 -16.81
N VAL A 657 3.29 -20.57 -17.75
CA VAL A 657 4.58 -20.03 -18.16
C VAL A 657 4.55 -19.89 -19.68
N CYS A 658 4.38 -18.67 -20.15
CA CYS A 658 4.26 -18.34 -21.57
C CYS A 658 5.12 -17.13 -21.92
N PRO A 659 6.46 -17.29 -21.98
CA PRO A 659 7.36 -16.19 -22.26
C PRO A 659 7.08 -15.54 -23.62
N ASN A 660 7.11 -14.20 -23.65
CA ASN A 660 7.06 -13.42 -24.87
C ASN A 660 8.41 -12.70 -25.03
N PRO A 661 9.31 -13.20 -25.92
CA PRO A 661 10.70 -12.75 -25.97
C PRO A 661 10.88 -11.43 -26.75
N VAL A 662 10.02 -10.45 -26.51
CA VAL A 662 10.23 -9.06 -26.99
C VAL A 662 11.44 -8.41 -26.31
N ILE A 663 11.82 -8.90 -25.13
CA ILE A 663 13.12 -8.69 -24.49
C ILE A 663 13.90 -9.99 -24.64
N PRO A 664 15.13 -9.95 -25.22
CA PRO A 664 15.84 -11.19 -25.56
C PRO A 664 16.23 -12.07 -24.37
N GLU A 665 16.39 -11.49 -23.19
CA GLU A 665 16.80 -12.20 -21.99
C GLU A 665 16.11 -11.60 -20.76
N CYS A 666 15.43 -12.44 -19.98
CA CYS A 666 14.80 -12.10 -18.72
C CYS A 666 14.99 -13.21 -17.69
N ASP A 667 15.18 -12.83 -16.44
CA ASP A 667 15.20 -13.72 -15.27
C ASP A 667 14.30 -13.11 -14.19
N ILE A 668 13.21 -13.78 -13.87
CA ILE A 668 12.26 -13.36 -12.85
C ILE A 668 12.09 -14.44 -11.79
N THR A 669 12.08 -14.02 -10.52
CA THR A 669 11.65 -14.85 -9.38
C THR A 669 10.49 -14.16 -8.70
N ILE A 670 9.39 -14.90 -8.47
CA ILE A 670 8.21 -14.40 -7.79
C ILE A 670 7.95 -15.18 -6.49
N PRO A 671 7.55 -14.48 -5.39
CA PRO A 671 7.27 -15.08 -4.09
C PRO A 671 5.80 -15.44 -3.97
N SER A 672 5.36 -16.54 -4.60
CA SER A 672 3.96 -16.94 -4.47
C SER A 672 3.65 -17.57 -3.11
N VAL A 673 2.38 -17.60 -2.71
CA VAL A 673 1.91 -18.32 -1.51
C VAL A 673 2.20 -19.84 -1.57
N ALA A 674 2.44 -20.38 -2.76
CA ALA A 674 2.81 -21.77 -2.97
C ALA A 674 4.33 -22.01 -2.98
N GLY A 675 5.13 -20.96 -2.81
CA GLY A 675 6.60 -20.97 -2.86
C GLY A 675 7.17 -20.17 -4.03
N LYS A 676 8.50 -20.06 -4.07
CA LYS A 676 9.18 -19.26 -5.11
C LYS A 676 9.12 -19.93 -6.46
N ILE A 677 8.65 -19.20 -7.47
CA ILE A 677 8.64 -19.58 -8.88
C ILE A 677 9.73 -18.76 -9.57
N ARG A 678 10.64 -19.43 -10.30
CA ARG A 678 11.63 -18.74 -11.13
C ARG A 678 11.47 -19.14 -12.59
N SER A 679 11.47 -18.14 -13.47
CA SER A 679 11.47 -18.31 -14.92
C SER A 679 12.57 -17.43 -15.51
N ALA A 680 13.55 -18.05 -16.14
CA ALA A 680 14.64 -17.35 -16.80
C ALA A 680 14.75 -17.82 -18.24
N PHE A 681 14.60 -16.91 -19.20
CA PHE A 681 14.72 -17.25 -20.62
C PHE A 681 15.72 -16.37 -21.36
N LYS A 682 16.26 -16.96 -22.45
CA LYS A 682 17.15 -16.27 -23.35
C LYS A 682 16.91 -16.72 -24.79
N THR A 683 16.92 -15.76 -25.71
CA THR A 683 16.94 -16.00 -27.16
C THR A 683 18.32 -15.69 -27.73
N ASP A 684 18.82 -16.55 -28.59
CA ASP A 684 20.06 -16.33 -29.34
C ASP A 684 19.92 -16.93 -30.76
N GLY A 685 19.66 -16.07 -31.74
CA GLY A 685 19.38 -16.46 -33.12
C GLY A 685 18.17 -17.40 -33.20
N ASP A 686 18.43 -18.65 -33.63
CA ASP A 686 17.40 -19.69 -33.77
C ASP A 686 17.18 -20.52 -32.50
N SER A 687 17.85 -20.14 -31.40
CA SER A 687 17.79 -20.86 -30.12
C SER A 687 16.96 -20.11 -29.10
N PHE A 688 16.15 -20.84 -28.33
CA PHE A 688 15.45 -20.35 -27.14
C PHE A 688 15.73 -21.30 -25.97
N VAL A 689 16.18 -20.77 -24.85
CA VAL A 689 16.40 -21.52 -23.61
C VAL A 689 15.52 -20.96 -22.54
N LEU A 690 14.81 -21.84 -21.79
CA LEU A 690 14.02 -21.48 -20.63
C LEU A 690 14.42 -22.35 -19.43
N ASN A 691 14.83 -21.74 -18.35
CA ASN A 691 15.04 -22.39 -17.06
C ASN A 691 13.86 -22.07 -16.13
N LEU A 692 13.17 -23.11 -15.66
CA LEU A 692 11.96 -22.98 -14.86
C LEU A 692 12.09 -23.75 -13.54
N THR A 693 11.73 -23.11 -12.44
CA THR A 693 11.55 -23.75 -11.13
C THR A 693 10.08 -23.78 -10.75
N VAL A 694 9.54 -24.97 -10.55
CA VAL A 694 8.15 -25.23 -10.14
C VAL A 694 8.12 -25.64 -8.67
N PRO A 695 7.46 -24.88 -7.78
CA PRO A 695 7.42 -25.17 -6.34
C PRO A 695 6.71 -26.48 -6.02
N LYS A 696 6.98 -27.01 -4.82
CA LYS A 696 6.37 -28.25 -4.33
C LYS A 696 4.85 -28.10 -4.20
N GLY A 697 4.10 -29.05 -4.74
CA GLY A 697 2.63 -29.09 -4.65
C GLY A 697 1.92 -28.31 -5.76
N THR A 698 2.67 -27.69 -6.67
CA THR A 698 2.10 -26.92 -7.79
C THR A 698 2.32 -27.62 -9.14
N LYS A 699 1.68 -27.08 -10.17
CA LYS A 699 1.87 -27.53 -11.56
C LYS A 699 2.01 -26.32 -12.49
N ALA A 700 2.90 -26.41 -13.47
CA ALA A 700 3.08 -25.41 -14.52
C ALA A 700 2.59 -25.91 -15.88
N SER A 701 1.81 -25.08 -16.57
CA SER A 701 1.49 -25.22 -17.99
C SER A 701 2.47 -24.36 -18.78
N VAL A 702 3.32 -24.95 -19.61
CA VAL A 702 4.36 -24.23 -20.36
C VAL A 702 3.98 -24.14 -21.81
N ARG A 703 3.99 -22.92 -22.36
CA ARG A 703 3.91 -22.64 -23.79
C ARG A 703 5.20 -21.98 -24.25
N ILE A 704 5.86 -22.59 -25.20
CA ILE A 704 7.03 -22.02 -25.85
C ILE A 704 6.59 -21.01 -26.90
N PRO A 705 7.29 -19.90 -27.08
CA PRO A 705 6.98 -18.92 -28.13
C PRO A 705 6.87 -19.56 -29.53
N ASP A 706 6.04 -18.98 -30.38
CA ASP A 706 5.82 -19.46 -31.72
C ASP A 706 7.14 -19.44 -32.56
N GLY A 707 7.24 -20.35 -33.53
CA GLY A 707 8.38 -20.45 -34.44
C GLY A 707 9.49 -21.42 -34.00
N TYR A 708 9.38 -22.03 -32.81
CA TYR A 708 10.28 -23.09 -32.37
C TYR A 708 9.64 -24.47 -32.59
N SER A 709 10.33 -25.38 -33.26
CA SER A 709 9.82 -26.71 -33.67
C SER A 709 10.40 -27.85 -32.86
N GLU A 710 11.70 -27.80 -32.52
CA GLU A 710 12.37 -28.80 -31.71
C GLU A 710 12.44 -28.37 -30.25
N ILE A 711 11.59 -28.98 -29.43
CA ILE A 711 11.46 -28.60 -28.01
C ILE A 711 11.89 -29.78 -27.13
N LEU A 712 13.01 -29.62 -26.42
CA LEU A 712 13.49 -30.57 -25.43
C LEU A 712 13.35 -30.00 -24.01
N VAL A 713 12.91 -30.81 -23.06
CA VAL A 713 12.94 -30.52 -21.64
C VAL A 713 13.82 -31.54 -20.93
N ASN A 714 14.85 -31.06 -20.25
CA ASN A 714 15.86 -31.89 -19.61
C ASN A 714 16.39 -32.99 -20.57
N GLY A 715 16.63 -32.65 -21.85
CA GLY A 715 17.14 -33.53 -22.90
C GLY A 715 16.11 -34.52 -23.49
N LYS A 716 14.82 -34.44 -23.17
CA LYS A 716 13.77 -35.29 -23.71
C LYS A 716 12.72 -34.43 -24.44
N THR A 717 12.13 -35.00 -25.50
CA THR A 717 11.06 -34.31 -26.24
C THR A 717 9.95 -33.85 -25.32
N PHE A 718 9.56 -32.59 -25.43
CA PHE A 718 8.51 -31.97 -24.61
C PHE A 718 7.13 -32.33 -25.17
N ASP A 719 6.24 -32.75 -24.27
CA ASP A 719 4.81 -32.93 -24.52
C ASP A 719 4.03 -31.78 -23.89
N SER A 720 3.67 -30.80 -24.71
CA SER A 720 2.98 -29.56 -24.25
C SER A 720 1.59 -29.79 -23.67
N SER A 721 0.98 -30.97 -23.85
CA SER A 721 -0.31 -31.34 -23.23
C SER A 721 -0.14 -31.67 -21.75
N LYS A 722 1.09 -31.91 -21.27
CA LYS A 722 1.37 -32.30 -19.89
C LYS A 722 1.78 -31.11 -19.05
N LYS A 723 1.12 -30.96 -17.90
CA LYS A 723 1.56 -30.02 -16.87
C LYS A 723 2.80 -30.53 -16.13
N LEU A 724 3.78 -29.68 -15.97
CA LEU A 724 5.01 -29.98 -15.23
C LEU A 724 4.72 -29.94 -13.73
N LYS A 725 5.17 -30.96 -13.02
CA LYS A 725 5.09 -31.03 -11.55
C LYS A 725 6.27 -30.26 -10.93
N SER A 726 6.32 -30.24 -9.59
CA SER A 726 7.43 -29.69 -8.82
C SER A 726 8.79 -30.20 -9.31
N GLY A 727 9.74 -29.30 -9.51
CA GLY A 727 11.08 -29.59 -9.99
C GLY A 727 11.73 -28.43 -10.72
N SER A 728 12.94 -28.67 -11.22
CA SER A 728 13.69 -27.74 -12.09
C SER A 728 13.75 -28.29 -13.49
N TYR A 729 13.50 -27.43 -14.47
CA TYR A 729 13.40 -27.78 -15.88
C TYR A 729 14.25 -26.85 -16.73
N GLU A 730 15.03 -27.42 -17.65
CA GLU A 730 15.68 -26.68 -18.71
C GLU A 730 15.03 -27.04 -20.05
N PHE A 731 14.46 -26.05 -20.70
CA PHE A 731 13.97 -26.17 -22.06
C PHE A 731 15.05 -25.69 -23.02
N ARG A 732 15.27 -26.43 -24.07
CA ARG A 732 16.10 -26.06 -25.23
C ARG A 732 15.26 -26.20 -26.48
N CYS A 733 15.10 -25.11 -27.21
CA CYS A 733 14.24 -25.04 -28.38
C CYS A 733 15.03 -24.49 -29.56
N THR A 734 14.79 -25.04 -30.76
CA THR A 734 15.35 -24.56 -32.02
C THR A 734 14.23 -24.33 -33.04
N LYS A 735 14.44 -23.37 -33.96
CA LYS A 735 13.49 -23.06 -35.04
C LYS A 735 13.47 -24.14 -36.10
#